data_21395b51b368fed230e97b508d9ba8e3
#
_entry.id   21395b51b368fed230e97b508d9ba8e3
#
_cell.length_a   1.000
_cell.length_b   1.000
_cell.length_c   1.000
_cell.angle_alpha   90.00
_cell.angle_beta   90.00
_cell.angle_gamma   90.00
#
_symmetry.space_group_name_H-M   'P 1'
#
loop_
_entity.id
_entity.type
_entity.pdbx_description
1 polymer ?
#
loop_
_entity_poly.entity_id
_entity_poly.type
_entity_poly.pdbx_seq_one_letter_code
_entity_poly.pdbx_strand_id
1 'polypeptide(L)'
;MRRPGVQNVDPTRAIALAAVAAIVGTQLIYFGLPFGLWLHGLVLGGLNAVMAVGMALIYRANRVVNFAQAELGTAPTAFAAAFILFWGWPYLLGFGAGLIMSVVAGVVVEFALIRRFRHSPRLVVTVATLGITQLLVAVGILIPRWWGRNLASERIAPPVGWKLTVGQVILNANHLIAFVASMMMMAGVAWFLARNRYGVAIRASAERGDRAAMLGIPVGRLNTMVWAIAAAMSYVALFLRSGIIGVPLGYAAGLPTLLQALAALVIARLERLPTVAAAAIALGLLESGVRFNSDTPAAAYPIMALVMFVVLLVQRTSSSRRDTDTASTWRGADEVRPLALSDRRNARVRLLQLTVITVGMVIVIGAPFVLRVDYIIKTSAIFAFAIIGLSLVVLTGWAGQISLGQMAIVGIGAAVSATCTSRWHVDLTLGLLIGGCAGGVVAFAVGVPALRLRGLYLAVTTFALGLATEQWLLSDRFFGWFPSGETRFERPPLFGRIRVDTPVRYYLYSLTVLALAFAATRGIRRSRTGRVIIAVRENERAAQSYSIPAVRAKLTAFVVSGVLAGVGGALYAHLNQSFSVTSYSTGESFSVFTSAVIGGLGSLGGALLGAAYLRGVRWFIPSQEWQLLSSGAGVLLVLLILPGGLGSLWITVRDVLVRLVVNRPPVADPDVPSPVPVEPAA
;
A
#
# COMPACT_ATOMS: atom_id res chain seq x y z
N MET A 1 0.28 39.06 -41.66
CA MET A 1 1.54 38.51 -41.11
C MET A 1 1.35 38.10 -39.65
N ARG A 2 1.08 36.80 -39.35
CA ARG A 2 1.01 36.29 -37.99
C ARG A 2 2.43 35.95 -37.55
N ARG A 3 2.92 36.58 -36.47
CA ARG A 3 4.22 36.24 -35.84
C ARG A 3 4.24 34.77 -35.47
N PRO A 4 5.34 34.04 -35.73
CA PRO A 4 5.48 32.67 -35.29
C PRO A 4 5.39 32.64 -33.77
N GLY A 5 4.37 31.97 -33.23
CA GLY A 5 4.08 31.90 -31.81
C GLY A 5 5.23 31.29 -31.04
N VAL A 6 5.75 32.02 -30.06
CA VAL A 6 6.51 31.47 -28.95
C VAL A 6 5.67 30.28 -28.41
N GLN A 7 6.15 29.07 -28.61
CA GLN A 7 5.53 27.89 -28.04
C GLN A 7 5.52 28.11 -26.53
N ASN A 8 4.34 28.44 -25.98
CA ASN A 8 4.13 28.50 -24.55
C ASN A 8 4.54 27.13 -23.98
N VAL A 9 5.73 27.06 -23.44
CA VAL A 9 6.20 25.89 -22.70
C VAL A 9 5.19 25.70 -21.58
N ASP A 10 4.43 24.62 -21.65
CA ASP A 10 3.44 24.22 -20.68
C ASP A 10 4.09 24.34 -19.28
N PRO A 11 3.61 25.22 -18.38
CA PRO A 11 4.28 25.49 -17.10
C PRO A 11 4.53 24.23 -16.28
N THR A 12 3.77 23.18 -16.56
CA THR A 12 3.95 21.87 -15.92
C THR A 12 5.18 21.11 -16.44
N ARG A 13 5.55 21.30 -17.72
CA ARG A 13 6.81 20.76 -18.27
C ARG A 13 8.01 21.47 -17.68
N ALA A 14 7.94 22.79 -17.59
CA ALA A 14 9.03 23.59 -17.04
C ALA A 14 9.32 23.19 -15.59
N ILE A 15 8.29 22.99 -14.75
CA ILE A 15 8.45 22.56 -13.35
C ILE A 15 9.05 21.14 -13.25
N ALA A 16 8.54 20.17 -14.04
CA ALA A 16 9.08 18.81 -14.01
C ALA A 16 10.54 18.76 -14.51
N LEU A 17 10.87 19.50 -15.58
CA LEU A 17 12.24 19.62 -16.07
C LEU A 17 13.13 20.36 -15.08
N ALA A 18 12.64 21.42 -14.43
CA ALA A 18 13.37 22.15 -13.40
C ALA A 18 13.64 21.26 -12.17
N ALA A 19 12.68 20.42 -11.76
CA ALA A 19 12.88 19.47 -10.68
C ALA A 19 13.94 18.41 -11.03
N VAL A 20 13.90 17.87 -12.26
CA VAL A 20 14.94 16.93 -12.74
C VAL A 20 16.28 17.62 -12.84
N ALA A 21 16.34 18.83 -13.40
CA ALA A 21 17.57 19.61 -13.49
C ALA A 21 18.13 19.97 -12.11
N ALA A 22 17.27 20.30 -11.14
CA ALA A 22 17.67 20.56 -9.77
C ALA A 22 18.26 19.31 -9.10
N ILE A 23 17.63 18.15 -9.28
CA ILE A 23 18.13 16.86 -8.75
C ILE A 23 19.50 16.55 -9.34
N VAL A 24 19.63 16.62 -10.66
CA VAL A 24 20.92 16.37 -11.36
C VAL A 24 21.95 17.43 -10.99
N GLY A 25 21.58 18.72 -10.96
CA GLY A 25 22.47 19.82 -10.58
C GLY A 25 22.98 19.69 -9.15
N THR A 26 22.11 19.38 -8.19
CA THR A 26 22.50 19.12 -6.80
C THR A 26 23.46 17.94 -6.71
N GLN A 27 23.21 16.89 -7.48
CA GLN A 27 24.07 15.72 -7.58
C GLN A 27 25.47 16.07 -8.09
N LEU A 28 25.56 16.89 -9.14
CA LEU A 28 26.83 17.27 -9.73
C LEU A 28 27.64 18.25 -8.87
N ILE A 29 26.95 19.17 -8.18
CA ILE A 29 27.59 20.26 -7.43
C ILE A 29 27.98 19.82 -6.02
N TYR A 30 27.06 19.14 -5.31
CA TYR A 30 27.27 18.82 -3.88
C TYR A 30 27.89 17.44 -3.63
N PHE A 31 27.63 16.46 -4.49
CA PHE A 31 28.06 15.08 -4.21
C PHE A 31 29.34 14.65 -4.93
N GLY A 32 29.89 15.43 -5.88
CA GLY A 32 31.19 15.21 -6.51
C GLY A 32 31.43 13.76 -6.97
N LEU A 33 30.45 13.13 -7.62
CA LEU A 33 30.47 11.71 -7.90
C LEU A 33 31.61 11.31 -8.83
N PRO A 34 32.42 10.30 -8.49
CA PRO A 34 33.34 9.68 -9.43
C PRO A 34 32.61 9.18 -10.68
N PHE A 35 33.24 9.34 -11.85
CA PHE A 35 32.60 9.02 -13.14
C PHE A 35 32.07 7.59 -13.22
N GLY A 36 32.77 6.60 -12.62
CA GLY A 36 32.29 5.22 -12.56
C GLY A 36 30.97 5.04 -11.80
N LEU A 37 30.78 5.77 -10.68
CA LEU A 37 29.54 5.75 -9.90
C LEU A 37 28.42 6.50 -10.60
N TRP A 38 28.75 7.55 -11.34
CA TRP A 38 27.81 8.26 -12.18
C TRP A 38 27.24 7.33 -13.28
N LEU A 39 28.11 6.56 -13.96
CA LEU A 39 27.69 5.55 -14.93
C LEU A 39 26.83 4.46 -14.29
N HIS A 40 27.21 3.98 -13.10
CA HIS A 40 26.43 3.00 -12.35
C HIS A 40 25.02 3.54 -12.02
N GLY A 41 24.94 4.77 -11.54
CA GLY A 41 23.65 5.44 -11.26
C GLY A 41 22.80 5.66 -12.50
N LEU A 42 23.42 5.97 -13.64
CA LEU A 42 22.72 6.09 -14.92
C LEU A 42 22.13 4.75 -15.38
N VAL A 43 22.88 3.65 -15.24
CA VAL A 43 22.39 2.30 -15.58
C VAL A 43 21.22 1.90 -14.71
N LEU A 44 21.35 2.01 -13.38
CA LEU A 44 20.28 1.69 -12.45
C LEU A 44 19.06 2.59 -12.62
N GLY A 45 19.28 3.88 -12.85
CA GLY A 45 18.23 4.85 -13.17
C GLY A 45 17.52 4.51 -14.47
N GLY A 46 18.24 4.05 -15.49
CA GLY A 46 17.69 3.55 -16.75
C GLY A 46 16.77 2.32 -16.56
N LEU A 47 17.20 1.35 -15.76
CA LEU A 47 16.37 0.19 -15.42
C LEU A 47 15.10 0.60 -14.64
N ASN A 48 15.24 1.51 -13.68
CA ASN A 48 14.10 2.07 -12.95
C ASN A 48 13.16 2.85 -13.89
N ALA A 49 13.71 3.53 -14.91
CA ALA A 49 12.91 4.22 -15.92
C ALA A 49 12.07 3.26 -16.76
N VAL A 50 12.63 2.12 -17.16
CA VAL A 50 11.87 1.07 -17.85
C VAL A 50 10.68 0.62 -17.01
N MET A 51 10.89 0.31 -15.73
CA MET A 51 9.82 -0.13 -14.83
C MET A 51 8.78 1.00 -14.59
N ALA A 52 9.22 2.24 -14.38
CA ALA A 52 8.35 3.39 -14.17
C ALA A 52 7.50 3.71 -15.40
N VAL A 53 8.05 3.57 -16.62
CA VAL A 53 7.31 3.74 -17.88
C VAL A 53 6.26 2.63 -18.03
N GLY A 54 6.58 1.36 -17.68
CA GLY A 54 5.61 0.27 -17.64
C GLY A 54 4.43 0.57 -16.71
N MET A 55 4.71 1.06 -15.51
CA MET A 55 3.68 1.50 -14.55
C MET A 55 2.86 2.68 -15.09
N ALA A 56 3.50 3.64 -15.75
CA ALA A 56 2.83 4.78 -16.39
C ALA A 56 1.86 4.34 -17.48
N LEU A 57 2.20 3.31 -18.24
CA LEU A 57 1.32 2.74 -19.27
C LEU A 57 0.05 2.15 -18.66
N ILE A 58 0.17 1.35 -17.59
CA ILE A 58 -0.99 0.80 -16.88
C ILE A 58 -1.85 1.93 -16.30
N TYR A 59 -1.21 2.93 -15.66
CA TYR A 59 -1.94 4.06 -15.11
C TYR A 59 -2.71 4.85 -16.17
N ARG A 60 -2.11 5.08 -17.33
CA ARG A 60 -2.79 5.78 -18.44
C ARG A 60 -3.97 5.00 -18.99
N ALA A 61 -3.86 3.67 -19.09
CA ALA A 61 -4.92 2.81 -19.60
C ALA A 61 -6.08 2.64 -18.61
N ASN A 62 -5.77 2.40 -17.34
CA ASN A 62 -6.76 1.98 -16.33
C ASN A 62 -7.03 3.05 -15.25
N ARG A 63 -6.27 4.15 -15.22
CA ARG A 63 -6.34 5.19 -14.18
C ARG A 63 -6.15 4.66 -12.75
N VAL A 64 -5.48 3.53 -12.61
CA VAL A 64 -5.14 2.89 -11.34
C VAL A 64 -3.64 2.66 -11.28
N VAL A 65 -3.03 2.87 -10.11
CA VAL A 65 -1.63 2.50 -9.88
C VAL A 65 -1.55 1.02 -9.60
N ASN A 66 -0.66 0.37 -10.31
CA ASN A 66 -0.35 -1.03 -10.10
C ASN A 66 0.77 -1.18 -9.06
N PHE A 67 0.42 -1.52 -7.81
CA PHE A 67 1.40 -1.81 -6.78
C PHE A 67 2.12 -3.16 -7.00
N ALA A 68 1.56 -4.03 -7.82
CA ALA A 68 2.21 -5.29 -8.20
C ALA A 68 3.24 -5.13 -9.32
N GLN A 69 3.54 -3.89 -9.75
CA GLN A 69 4.42 -3.65 -10.90
C GLN A 69 5.81 -4.25 -10.71
N ALA A 70 6.43 -4.06 -9.55
CA ALA A 70 7.73 -4.65 -9.26
C ALA A 70 7.66 -6.19 -9.28
N GLU A 71 6.64 -6.74 -8.66
CA GLU A 71 6.52 -8.19 -8.48
C GLU A 71 6.14 -8.95 -9.76
N LEU A 72 5.51 -8.28 -10.72
CA LEU A 72 5.34 -8.81 -12.09
C LEU A 72 6.68 -9.08 -12.80
N GLY A 73 7.75 -8.44 -12.35
CA GLY A 73 9.11 -8.72 -12.81
C GLY A 73 9.90 -9.64 -11.87
N THR A 74 9.71 -9.53 -10.52
CA THR A 74 10.47 -10.28 -9.51
C THR A 74 10.22 -11.78 -9.61
N ALA A 75 8.98 -12.24 -9.65
CA ALA A 75 8.66 -13.67 -9.72
C ALA A 75 9.21 -14.32 -11.01
N PRO A 76 9.03 -13.75 -12.22
CA PRO A 76 9.68 -14.25 -13.42
C PRO A 76 11.21 -14.17 -13.40
N THR A 77 11.79 -13.16 -12.72
CA THR A 77 13.25 -13.09 -12.54
C THR A 77 13.77 -14.21 -11.67
N ALA A 78 13.06 -14.54 -10.57
CA ALA A 78 13.41 -15.69 -9.72
C ALA A 78 13.34 -17.01 -10.50
N PHE A 79 12.34 -17.17 -11.36
CA PHE A 79 12.18 -18.30 -12.25
C PHE A 79 13.36 -18.41 -13.25
N ALA A 80 13.66 -17.33 -13.98
CA ALA A 80 14.78 -17.31 -14.92
C ALA A 80 16.13 -17.57 -14.23
N ALA A 81 16.34 -16.97 -13.05
CA ALA A 81 17.55 -17.19 -12.26
C ALA A 81 17.69 -18.62 -11.80
N ALA A 82 16.59 -19.30 -11.41
CA ALA A 82 16.60 -20.71 -11.04
C ALA A 82 17.04 -21.59 -12.23
N PHE A 83 16.55 -21.35 -13.44
CA PHE A 83 16.99 -22.09 -14.64
C PHE A 83 18.47 -21.89 -14.96
N ILE A 84 18.95 -20.65 -14.86
CA ILE A 84 20.35 -20.32 -15.16
C ILE A 84 21.27 -20.86 -14.08
N LEU A 85 20.99 -20.62 -12.79
CA LEU A 85 21.89 -20.91 -11.69
C LEU A 85 21.82 -22.38 -11.19
N PHE A 86 20.63 -23.01 -11.28
CA PHE A 86 20.47 -24.39 -10.77
C PHE A 86 20.58 -25.45 -11.87
N TRP A 87 20.08 -25.15 -13.07
CA TRP A 87 20.06 -26.10 -14.18
C TRP A 87 21.10 -25.78 -15.25
N GLY A 88 21.87 -24.68 -15.09
CA GLY A 88 22.94 -24.35 -16.03
C GLY A 88 22.46 -23.94 -17.41
N TRP A 89 21.23 -23.45 -17.54
CA TRP A 89 20.73 -22.99 -18.84
C TRP A 89 21.53 -21.80 -19.36
N PRO A 90 21.74 -21.70 -20.68
CA PRO A 90 22.35 -20.53 -21.30
C PRO A 90 21.57 -19.26 -20.93
N TYR A 91 22.30 -18.16 -20.69
CA TYR A 91 21.73 -16.86 -20.27
C TYR A 91 20.53 -16.42 -21.10
N LEU A 92 20.63 -16.53 -22.45
CA LEU A 92 19.56 -16.10 -23.37
C LEU A 92 18.31 -16.98 -23.27
N LEU A 93 18.46 -18.30 -23.07
CA LEU A 93 17.32 -19.19 -22.92
C LEU A 93 16.62 -18.94 -21.59
N GLY A 94 17.35 -18.79 -20.50
CA GLY A 94 16.78 -18.42 -19.20
C GLY A 94 16.10 -17.05 -19.24
N PHE A 95 16.69 -16.06 -19.91
CA PHE A 95 16.08 -14.75 -20.14
C PHE A 95 14.76 -14.87 -20.93
N GLY A 96 14.76 -15.64 -22.01
CA GLY A 96 13.57 -15.85 -22.86
C GLY A 96 12.44 -16.54 -22.11
N ALA A 97 12.76 -17.59 -21.32
CA ALA A 97 11.77 -18.30 -20.50
C ALA A 97 11.12 -17.36 -19.46
N GLY A 98 11.92 -16.55 -18.76
CA GLY A 98 11.40 -15.58 -17.82
C GLY A 98 10.58 -14.48 -18.49
N LEU A 99 10.94 -14.04 -19.70
CA LEU A 99 10.16 -13.07 -20.47
C LEU A 99 8.78 -13.62 -20.82
N ILE A 100 8.72 -14.85 -21.31
CA ILE A 100 7.45 -15.54 -21.61
C ILE A 100 6.59 -15.63 -20.34
N MET A 101 7.18 -16.08 -19.23
CA MET A 101 6.49 -16.17 -17.94
C MET A 101 5.96 -14.82 -17.50
N SER A 102 6.73 -13.75 -17.67
CA SER A 102 6.30 -12.39 -17.29
C SER A 102 5.12 -11.91 -18.12
N VAL A 103 5.16 -12.11 -19.44
CA VAL A 103 4.06 -11.79 -20.36
C VAL A 103 2.80 -12.58 -19.98
N VAL A 104 2.94 -13.88 -19.74
CA VAL A 104 1.83 -14.74 -19.29
C VAL A 104 1.27 -14.25 -17.95
N ALA A 105 2.13 -13.95 -16.98
CA ALA A 105 1.69 -13.41 -15.70
C ALA A 105 0.92 -12.10 -15.85
N GLY A 106 1.38 -11.16 -16.68
CA GLY A 106 0.69 -9.91 -16.97
C GLY A 106 -0.69 -10.13 -17.60
N VAL A 107 -0.78 -11.05 -18.58
CA VAL A 107 -2.06 -11.44 -19.22
C VAL A 107 -3.01 -12.09 -18.22
N VAL A 108 -2.51 -13.05 -17.42
CA VAL A 108 -3.31 -13.75 -16.41
C VAL A 108 -3.84 -12.79 -15.35
N VAL A 109 -3.00 -11.91 -14.85
CA VAL A 109 -3.39 -10.91 -13.84
C VAL A 109 -4.48 -9.99 -14.40
N GLU A 110 -4.34 -9.49 -15.61
CA GLU A 110 -5.38 -8.66 -16.21
C GLU A 110 -6.67 -9.43 -16.45
N PHE A 111 -6.58 -10.57 -17.13
CA PHE A 111 -7.74 -11.35 -17.58
C PHE A 111 -8.51 -11.98 -16.41
N ALA A 112 -7.81 -12.64 -15.49
CA ALA A 112 -8.42 -13.38 -14.39
C ALA A 112 -8.86 -12.47 -13.23
N LEU A 113 -8.12 -11.39 -12.97
CA LEU A 113 -8.30 -10.58 -11.77
C LEU A 113 -8.78 -9.16 -12.10
N ILE A 114 -7.97 -8.35 -12.77
CA ILE A 114 -8.27 -6.93 -12.96
C ILE A 114 -9.53 -6.69 -13.78
N ARG A 115 -9.75 -7.49 -14.81
CA ARG A 115 -10.92 -7.38 -15.67
C ARG A 115 -12.25 -7.57 -14.91
N ARG A 116 -12.25 -8.38 -13.86
CA ARG A 116 -13.43 -8.60 -13.00
C ARG A 116 -13.80 -7.36 -12.18
N PHE A 117 -12.79 -6.53 -11.84
CA PHE A 117 -12.97 -5.29 -11.10
C PHE A 117 -13.16 -4.06 -11.98
N ARG A 118 -13.40 -4.22 -13.28
CA ARG A 118 -13.50 -3.12 -14.26
C ARG A 118 -14.56 -2.08 -13.89
N HIS A 119 -15.67 -2.50 -13.30
CA HIS A 119 -16.77 -1.64 -12.85
C HIS A 119 -16.70 -1.27 -11.37
N SER A 120 -15.70 -1.78 -10.68
CA SER A 120 -15.51 -1.49 -9.25
C SER A 120 -14.85 -0.12 -9.04
N PRO A 121 -15.07 0.50 -7.88
CA PRO A 121 -14.37 1.72 -7.49
C PRO A 121 -12.85 1.59 -7.60
N ARG A 122 -12.17 2.66 -7.98
CA ARG A 122 -10.70 2.67 -8.15
C ARG A 122 -9.93 2.15 -6.94
N LEU A 123 -10.44 2.40 -5.73
CA LEU A 123 -9.87 1.89 -4.49
C LEU A 123 -9.83 0.36 -4.48
N VAL A 124 -10.93 -0.30 -4.87
CA VAL A 124 -11.03 -1.76 -4.89
C VAL A 124 -9.99 -2.35 -5.84
N VAL A 125 -9.83 -1.75 -7.03
CA VAL A 125 -8.81 -2.17 -8.00
C VAL A 125 -7.40 -1.97 -7.43
N THR A 126 -7.14 -0.84 -6.76
CA THR A 126 -5.85 -0.58 -6.11
C THR A 126 -5.56 -1.63 -5.03
N VAL A 127 -6.54 -1.98 -4.22
CA VAL A 127 -6.41 -3.04 -3.19
C VAL A 127 -6.20 -4.41 -3.82
N ALA A 128 -6.89 -4.70 -4.94
CA ALA A 128 -6.67 -5.93 -5.69
C ALA A 128 -5.21 -6.04 -6.15
N THR A 129 -4.57 -4.92 -6.60
CA THR A 129 -3.14 -4.95 -6.97
C THR A 129 -2.23 -5.22 -5.76
N LEU A 130 -2.60 -4.80 -4.53
CA LEU A 130 -1.85 -5.17 -3.31
C LEU A 130 -1.98 -6.67 -2.99
N GLY A 131 -3.17 -7.25 -3.18
CA GLY A 131 -3.36 -8.70 -3.06
C GLY A 131 -2.53 -9.47 -4.08
N ILE A 132 -2.49 -8.99 -5.33
CA ILE A 132 -1.64 -9.55 -6.39
C ILE A 132 -0.16 -9.42 -6.03
N THR A 133 0.27 -8.31 -5.44
CA THR A 133 1.65 -8.14 -4.94
C THR A 133 2.01 -9.25 -3.97
N GLN A 134 1.16 -9.52 -2.99
CA GLN A 134 1.40 -10.58 -1.99
C GLN A 134 1.49 -11.97 -2.62
N LEU A 135 0.61 -12.27 -3.60
CA LEU A 135 0.65 -13.54 -4.33
C LEU A 135 1.95 -13.69 -5.12
N LEU A 136 2.37 -12.67 -5.86
CA LEU A 136 3.58 -12.72 -6.67
C LEU A 136 4.84 -12.78 -5.82
N VAL A 137 4.90 -12.07 -4.68
CA VAL A 137 5.99 -12.20 -3.69
C VAL A 137 6.07 -13.64 -3.18
N ALA A 138 4.93 -14.25 -2.81
CA ALA A 138 4.88 -15.63 -2.35
C ALA A 138 5.41 -16.59 -3.43
N VAL A 139 4.95 -16.45 -4.67
CA VAL A 139 5.42 -17.25 -5.81
C VAL A 139 6.91 -17.06 -6.02
N GLY A 140 7.44 -15.83 -5.98
CA GLY A 140 8.86 -15.54 -6.13
C GLY A 140 9.75 -16.20 -5.06
N ILE A 141 9.24 -16.32 -3.81
CA ILE A 141 9.94 -17.01 -2.72
C ILE A 141 9.83 -18.53 -2.85
N LEU A 142 8.66 -19.04 -3.28
CA LEU A 142 8.42 -20.49 -3.42
C LEU A 142 9.25 -21.12 -4.54
N ILE A 143 9.47 -20.41 -5.65
CA ILE A 143 10.21 -20.94 -6.81
C ILE A 143 11.59 -21.51 -6.40
N PRO A 144 12.51 -20.77 -5.75
CA PRO A 144 13.80 -21.32 -5.34
C PRO A 144 13.70 -22.47 -4.34
N ARG A 145 12.69 -22.44 -3.46
CA ARG A 145 12.49 -23.47 -2.43
C ARG A 145 12.12 -24.83 -3.00
N TRP A 146 11.46 -24.88 -4.16
CA TRP A 146 11.17 -26.15 -4.82
C TRP A 146 12.45 -26.93 -5.18
N TRP A 147 13.58 -26.22 -5.33
CA TRP A 147 14.89 -26.83 -5.53
C TRP A 147 15.77 -26.89 -4.27
N GLY A 148 15.21 -26.56 -3.11
CA GLY A 148 15.92 -26.58 -1.83
C GLY A 148 17.08 -25.59 -1.71
N ARG A 149 17.11 -24.55 -2.57
CA ARG A 149 18.18 -23.55 -2.62
C ARG A 149 17.62 -22.12 -2.40
N ASN A 150 18.52 -21.22 -1.99
CA ASN A 150 18.20 -19.81 -1.79
C ASN A 150 18.84 -18.99 -2.92
N LEU A 151 18.05 -18.18 -3.60
CA LEU A 151 18.51 -17.26 -4.66
C LEU A 151 18.72 -15.84 -4.15
N ALA A 152 18.44 -15.55 -2.88
CA ALA A 152 18.51 -14.19 -2.36
C ALA A 152 19.95 -13.66 -2.50
N SER A 153 20.07 -12.51 -3.16
CA SER A 153 21.35 -11.83 -3.43
C SER A 153 22.32 -12.57 -4.38
N GLU A 154 21.96 -13.73 -4.93
CA GLU A 154 22.76 -14.37 -5.98
C GLU A 154 22.78 -13.51 -7.23
N ARG A 155 23.94 -13.39 -7.87
CA ARG A 155 24.11 -12.60 -9.09
C ARG A 155 24.12 -13.48 -10.32
N ILE A 156 23.33 -13.09 -11.32
CA ILE A 156 23.36 -13.78 -12.62
C ILE A 156 24.64 -13.35 -13.35
N ALA A 157 25.50 -14.32 -13.65
CA ALA A 157 26.73 -14.06 -14.38
C ALA A 157 26.43 -13.51 -15.79
N PRO A 158 27.23 -12.52 -16.27
CA PRO A 158 27.05 -11.99 -17.62
C PRO A 158 27.43 -13.06 -18.67
N PRO A 159 26.81 -13.01 -19.86
CA PRO A 159 27.12 -13.96 -20.94
C PRO A 159 28.53 -13.76 -21.53
N VAL A 160 29.14 -12.63 -21.27
CA VAL A 160 30.49 -12.26 -21.74
C VAL A 160 31.33 -11.80 -20.55
N GLY A 161 32.54 -12.34 -20.41
CA GLY A 161 33.44 -12.10 -19.27
C GLY A 161 34.17 -10.74 -19.26
N TRP A 162 33.65 -9.71 -19.96
CA TRP A 162 34.25 -8.38 -20.05
C TRP A 162 34.11 -7.61 -18.73
N LYS A 163 35.22 -6.97 -18.31
CA LYS A 163 35.26 -6.09 -17.12
C LYS A 163 36.05 -4.85 -17.43
N LEU A 164 35.55 -3.69 -17.05
CA LEU A 164 36.19 -2.39 -17.15
C LEU A 164 36.21 -1.72 -15.77
N THR A 165 37.38 -1.39 -15.29
CA THR A 165 37.52 -0.61 -14.05
C THR A 165 37.52 0.87 -14.38
N VAL A 166 36.53 1.62 -13.87
CA VAL A 166 36.41 3.04 -14.02
C VAL A 166 36.49 3.68 -12.63
N GLY A 167 37.65 4.17 -12.26
CA GLY A 167 37.92 4.65 -10.91
C GLY A 167 37.77 3.53 -9.89
N GLN A 168 36.84 3.69 -8.95
CA GLN A 168 36.57 2.71 -7.87
C GLN A 168 35.50 1.67 -8.24
N VAL A 169 34.91 1.73 -9.43
CA VAL A 169 33.78 0.87 -9.84
C VAL A 169 34.21 -0.09 -10.92
N ILE A 170 33.93 -1.37 -10.71
CA ILE A 170 34.12 -2.41 -11.72
C ILE A 170 32.81 -2.52 -12.52
N LEU A 171 32.82 -2.02 -13.74
CA LEU A 171 31.75 -2.20 -14.70
C LEU A 171 31.93 -3.55 -15.41
N ASN A 172 30.94 -4.39 -15.41
CA ASN A 172 30.93 -5.67 -16.11
C ASN A 172 29.96 -5.62 -17.30
N ALA A 173 29.95 -6.68 -18.12
CA ALA A 173 29.08 -6.76 -19.29
C ALA A 173 27.59 -6.59 -18.93
N ASN A 174 27.15 -6.96 -17.72
CA ASN A 174 25.77 -6.73 -17.29
C ASN A 174 25.40 -5.24 -17.25
N HIS A 175 26.33 -4.34 -16.90
CA HIS A 175 26.07 -2.88 -16.92
C HIS A 175 25.85 -2.38 -18.36
N LEU A 176 26.65 -2.81 -19.30
CA LEU A 176 26.51 -2.44 -20.70
C LEU A 176 25.22 -2.98 -21.30
N ILE A 177 24.93 -4.27 -21.07
CA ILE A 177 23.69 -4.92 -21.51
C ILE A 177 22.47 -4.18 -20.92
N ALA A 178 22.50 -3.86 -19.61
CA ALA A 178 21.42 -3.15 -18.94
C ALA A 178 21.21 -1.75 -19.50
N PHE A 179 22.29 -1.00 -19.79
CA PHE A 179 22.21 0.33 -20.40
C PHE A 179 21.60 0.27 -21.80
N VAL A 180 22.13 -0.59 -22.67
CA VAL A 180 21.65 -0.73 -24.06
C VAL A 180 20.20 -1.25 -24.07
N ALA A 181 19.89 -2.28 -23.31
CA ALA A 181 18.57 -2.87 -23.25
C ALA A 181 17.53 -1.88 -22.70
N SER A 182 17.87 -1.08 -21.68
CA SER A 182 16.96 -0.07 -21.15
C SER A 182 16.63 1.01 -22.19
N MET A 183 17.64 1.49 -22.95
CA MET A 183 17.43 2.43 -24.04
C MET A 183 16.60 1.83 -25.18
N MET A 184 16.94 0.61 -25.61
CA MET A 184 16.19 -0.09 -26.66
C MET A 184 14.73 -0.33 -26.25
N MET A 185 14.47 -0.74 -25.01
CA MET A 185 13.13 -0.97 -24.50
C MET A 185 12.32 0.33 -24.49
N MET A 186 12.87 1.41 -23.97
CA MET A 186 12.19 2.72 -23.96
C MET A 186 11.93 3.24 -25.38
N ALA A 187 12.92 3.14 -26.28
CA ALA A 187 12.76 3.53 -27.69
C ALA A 187 11.74 2.66 -28.41
N GLY A 188 11.76 1.33 -28.17
CA GLY A 188 10.80 0.37 -28.75
C GLY A 188 9.37 0.66 -28.32
N VAL A 189 9.14 0.92 -27.03
CA VAL A 189 7.81 1.27 -26.50
C VAL A 189 7.36 2.64 -27.06
N ALA A 190 8.26 3.63 -27.13
CA ALA A 190 7.94 4.92 -27.73
C ALA A 190 7.57 4.79 -29.21
N TRP A 191 8.32 4.03 -29.97
CA TRP A 191 8.04 3.73 -31.36
C TRP A 191 6.73 2.98 -31.54
N PHE A 192 6.50 1.91 -30.72
CA PHE A 192 5.26 1.14 -30.75
C PHE A 192 4.04 2.03 -30.49
N LEU A 193 4.10 2.87 -29.47
CA LEU A 193 2.99 3.79 -29.15
C LEU A 193 2.79 4.87 -30.22
N ALA A 194 3.86 5.32 -30.91
CA ALA A 194 3.78 6.39 -31.88
C ALA A 194 3.29 5.90 -33.25
N ARG A 195 3.80 4.75 -33.72
CA ARG A 195 3.66 4.30 -35.12
C ARG A 195 2.75 3.10 -35.31
N ASN A 196 2.63 2.21 -34.31
CA ASN A 196 1.83 1.00 -34.46
C ASN A 196 0.33 1.30 -34.29
N ARG A 197 -0.54 0.66 -35.09
CA ARG A 197 -2.02 0.78 -35.01
C ARG A 197 -2.55 0.48 -33.60
N TYR A 198 -2.02 -0.55 -32.94
CA TYR A 198 -2.42 -0.89 -31.57
C TYR A 198 -1.93 0.17 -30.56
N GLY A 199 -0.74 0.70 -30.74
CA GLY A 199 -0.22 1.79 -29.91
C GLY A 199 -1.05 3.07 -30.01
N VAL A 200 -1.51 3.41 -31.22
CA VAL A 200 -2.42 4.55 -31.45
C VAL A 200 -3.77 4.28 -30.77
N ALA A 201 -4.31 3.06 -30.90
CA ALA A 201 -5.57 2.66 -30.27
C ALA A 201 -5.46 2.68 -28.71
N ILE A 202 -4.33 2.25 -28.14
CA ILE A 202 -4.05 2.35 -26.71
C ILE A 202 -4.06 3.82 -26.26
N ARG A 203 -3.46 4.74 -27.01
CA ARG A 203 -3.48 6.18 -26.69
C ARG A 203 -4.90 6.75 -26.76
N ALA A 204 -5.67 6.40 -27.77
CA ALA A 204 -7.07 6.82 -27.93
C ALA A 204 -7.96 6.31 -26.78
N SER A 205 -7.83 5.02 -26.41
CA SER A 205 -8.58 4.43 -25.30
C SER A 205 -8.18 5.03 -23.95
N ALA A 206 -6.89 5.39 -23.75
CA ALA A 206 -6.39 6.04 -22.55
C ALA A 206 -6.94 7.46 -22.35
N GLU A 207 -7.32 8.17 -23.43
CA GLU A 207 -7.96 9.49 -23.33
C GLU A 207 -9.41 9.39 -22.90
N ARG A 208 -10.22 8.57 -23.60
CA ARG A 208 -11.65 8.33 -23.32
C ARG A 208 -12.05 6.91 -23.76
N GLY A 209 -11.96 5.97 -22.82
CA GLY A 209 -12.25 4.55 -23.07
C GLY A 209 -13.67 4.31 -23.60
N ASP A 210 -14.68 5.01 -23.06
CA ASP A 210 -16.08 4.84 -23.47
C ASP A 210 -16.30 5.28 -24.94
N ARG A 211 -15.72 6.42 -25.32
CA ARG A 211 -15.80 6.89 -26.73
C ARG A 211 -15.03 5.99 -27.68
N ALA A 212 -13.87 5.48 -27.25
CA ALA A 212 -13.10 4.53 -28.04
C ALA A 212 -13.89 3.23 -28.27
N ALA A 213 -14.61 2.74 -27.25
CA ALA A 213 -15.48 1.58 -27.37
C ALA A 213 -16.65 1.82 -28.34
N MET A 214 -17.27 3.01 -28.32
CA MET A 214 -18.33 3.39 -29.28
C MET A 214 -17.83 3.41 -30.73
N LEU A 215 -16.52 3.68 -30.93
CA LEU A 215 -15.88 3.64 -32.26
C LEU A 215 -15.40 2.22 -32.64
N GLY A 216 -15.84 1.17 -31.94
CA GLY A 216 -15.48 -0.22 -32.21
C GLY A 216 -14.08 -0.64 -31.76
N ILE A 217 -13.35 0.18 -30.98
CA ILE A 217 -12.03 -0.17 -30.49
C ILE A 217 -12.16 -1.17 -29.33
N PRO A 218 -11.53 -2.37 -29.42
CA PRO A 218 -11.65 -3.42 -28.38
C PRO A 218 -10.82 -3.09 -27.13
N VAL A 219 -11.30 -2.15 -26.29
CA VAL A 219 -10.59 -1.62 -25.11
C VAL A 219 -10.10 -2.73 -24.17
N GLY A 220 -10.88 -3.82 -23.99
CA GLY A 220 -10.47 -4.95 -23.16
C GLY A 220 -9.20 -5.65 -23.65
N ARG A 221 -9.09 -5.91 -24.96
CA ARG A 221 -7.89 -6.53 -25.56
C ARG A 221 -6.67 -5.60 -25.46
N LEU A 222 -6.90 -4.30 -25.63
CA LEU A 222 -5.83 -3.31 -25.50
C LEU A 222 -5.30 -3.22 -24.07
N ASN A 223 -6.16 -3.32 -23.05
CA ASN A 223 -5.75 -3.37 -21.66
C ASN A 223 -4.87 -4.61 -21.39
N THR A 224 -5.27 -5.79 -21.88
CA THR A 224 -4.45 -7.00 -21.75
C THR A 224 -3.06 -6.82 -22.38
N MET A 225 -2.97 -6.19 -23.56
CA MET A 225 -1.68 -5.86 -24.19
C MET A 225 -0.84 -4.90 -23.33
N VAL A 226 -1.46 -3.88 -22.75
CA VAL A 226 -0.76 -2.93 -21.85
C VAL A 226 -0.18 -3.64 -20.64
N TRP A 227 -0.93 -4.54 -20.00
CA TRP A 227 -0.44 -5.33 -18.86
C TRP A 227 0.69 -6.29 -19.26
N ALA A 228 0.59 -6.94 -20.42
CA ALA A 228 1.66 -7.79 -20.95
C ALA A 228 2.95 -7.01 -21.22
N ILE A 229 2.86 -5.84 -21.86
CA ILE A 229 4.02 -4.95 -22.12
C ILE A 229 4.61 -4.46 -20.81
N ALA A 230 3.80 -4.00 -19.86
CA ALA A 230 4.26 -3.50 -18.59
C ALA A 230 4.92 -4.59 -17.73
N ALA A 231 4.41 -5.82 -17.75
CA ALA A 231 5.03 -6.97 -17.09
C ALA A 231 6.39 -7.29 -17.74
N ALA A 232 6.47 -7.35 -19.06
CA ALA A 232 7.72 -7.56 -19.78
C ALA A 232 8.75 -6.47 -19.44
N MET A 233 8.35 -5.20 -19.36
CA MET A 233 9.21 -4.09 -18.96
C MET A 233 9.74 -4.27 -17.54
N SER A 234 8.88 -4.64 -16.59
CA SER A 234 9.28 -4.94 -15.21
C SER A 234 10.27 -6.10 -15.14
N TYR A 235 10.01 -7.17 -15.88
CA TYR A 235 10.90 -8.31 -15.93
C TYR A 235 12.29 -7.93 -16.47
N VAL A 236 12.35 -7.27 -17.62
CA VAL A 236 13.62 -6.84 -18.23
C VAL A 236 14.41 -5.97 -17.24
N ALA A 237 13.75 -5.01 -16.59
CA ALA A 237 14.39 -4.15 -15.61
C ALA A 237 14.98 -4.93 -14.43
N LEU A 238 14.21 -5.85 -13.84
CA LEU A 238 14.62 -6.57 -12.64
C LEU A 238 15.57 -7.73 -12.95
N PHE A 239 15.41 -8.41 -14.09
CA PHE A 239 16.36 -9.43 -14.52
C PHE A 239 17.76 -8.84 -14.78
N LEU A 240 17.85 -7.73 -15.49
CA LEU A 240 19.13 -7.06 -15.74
C LEU A 240 19.73 -6.47 -14.45
N ARG A 241 18.87 -5.96 -13.55
CA ARG A 241 19.29 -5.49 -12.23
C ARG A 241 19.86 -6.63 -11.39
N SER A 242 19.32 -7.86 -11.51
CA SER A 242 19.81 -9.03 -10.76
C SER A 242 21.23 -9.43 -11.13
N GLY A 243 21.67 -9.16 -12.35
CA GLY A 243 23.05 -9.35 -12.76
C GLY A 243 24.04 -8.33 -12.17
N ILE A 244 23.53 -7.20 -11.66
CA ILE A 244 24.34 -6.10 -11.08
C ILE A 244 24.33 -6.18 -9.54
N ILE A 245 23.15 -6.26 -8.93
CA ILE A 245 22.97 -6.16 -7.47
C ILE A 245 22.70 -7.55 -6.85
N GLY A 246 22.05 -8.45 -7.59
CA GLY A 246 21.57 -9.74 -7.12
C GLY A 246 20.05 -9.92 -7.31
N VAL A 247 19.59 -11.17 -7.25
CA VAL A 247 18.17 -11.52 -7.44
C VAL A 247 17.32 -10.92 -6.32
N PRO A 248 16.33 -10.06 -6.65
CA PRO A 248 15.47 -9.47 -5.66
C PRO A 248 14.42 -10.50 -5.20
N LEU A 249 14.45 -10.91 -3.95
CA LEU A 249 13.43 -11.78 -3.36
C LEU A 249 12.77 -11.11 -2.15
N GLY A 250 11.46 -11.25 -2.07
CA GLY A 250 10.68 -10.72 -0.96
C GLY A 250 10.49 -9.18 -0.97
N TYR A 251 9.77 -8.69 0.01
CA TYR A 251 9.44 -7.26 0.12
C TYR A 251 10.66 -6.34 0.27
N ALA A 252 11.71 -6.80 0.93
CA ALA A 252 12.90 -5.98 1.18
C ALA A 252 13.58 -5.48 -0.10
N ALA A 253 13.45 -6.21 -1.20
CA ALA A 253 14.05 -5.84 -2.48
C ALA A 253 13.05 -5.19 -3.46
N GLY A 254 11.78 -5.60 -3.44
CA GLY A 254 10.74 -5.09 -4.35
C GLY A 254 10.25 -3.69 -3.99
N LEU A 255 10.01 -3.42 -2.70
CA LEU A 255 9.43 -2.15 -2.24
C LEU A 255 10.30 -0.92 -2.53
N PRO A 256 11.63 -0.92 -2.32
CA PRO A 256 12.47 0.21 -2.68
C PRO A 256 12.44 0.54 -4.17
N THR A 257 12.47 -0.48 -5.03
CA THR A 257 12.41 -0.32 -6.48
C THR A 257 11.04 0.22 -6.92
N LEU A 258 9.97 -0.26 -6.30
CA LEU A 258 8.62 0.24 -6.50
C LEU A 258 8.51 1.73 -6.09
N LEU A 259 9.12 2.12 -4.95
CA LEU A 259 9.15 3.51 -4.51
C LEU A 259 9.79 4.43 -5.54
N GLN A 260 10.94 4.03 -6.09
CA GLN A 260 11.64 4.82 -7.11
C GLN A 260 10.79 5.02 -8.36
N ALA A 261 10.12 3.96 -8.83
CA ALA A 261 9.22 4.05 -9.97
C ALA A 261 8.00 4.94 -9.68
N LEU A 262 7.41 4.80 -8.49
CA LEU A 262 6.30 5.65 -8.04
C LEU A 262 6.71 7.11 -7.87
N ALA A 263 7.88 7.37 -7.28
CA ALA A 263 8.41 8.72 -7.13
C ALA A 263 8.63 9.39 -8.50
N ALA A 264 9.23 8.68 -9.45
CA ALA A 264 9.40 9.16 -10.81
C ALA A 264 8.05 9.47 -11.49
N LEU A 265 7.08 8.60 -11.30
CA LEU A 265 5.73 8.75 -11.84
C LEU A 265 5.02 9.99 -11.26
N VAL A 266 5.17 10.22 -9.95
CA VAL A 266 4.60 11.37 -9.24
C VAL A 266 5.29 12.67 -9.66
N ILE A 267 6.61 12.70 -9.75
CA ILE A 267 7.40 13.86 -10.24
C ILE A 267 6.96 14.25 -11.64
N ALA A 268 6.71 13.26 -12.51
CA ALA A 268 6.26 13.48 -13.88
C ALA A 268 4.73 13.69 -14.02
N ARG A 269 3.97 13.83 -12.92
CA ARG A 269 2.51 14.01 -12.88
C ARG A 269 1.72 12.92 -13.59
N LEU A 270 2.24 11.70 -13.64
CA LEU A 270 1.54 10.53 -14.23
C LEU A 270 1.19 10.67 -15.72
N GLU A 271 1.61 11.75 -16.40
CA GLU A 271 1.07 12.07 -17.73
C GLU A 271 2.01 11.76 -18.88
N ARG A 272 3.32 12.01 -18.76
CA ARG A 272 4.25 11.99 -19.90
C ARG A 272 5.37 10.98 -19.71
N LEU A 273 5.42 9.97 -20.58
CA LEU A 273 6.42 8.91 -20.52
C LEU A 273 7.88 9.40 -20.56
N PRO A 274 8.27 10.38 -21.41
CA PRO A 274 9.64 10.89 -21.40
C PRO A 274 10.02 11.58 -20.09
N THR A 275 9.10 12.32 -19.47
CA THR A 275 9.35 12.96 -18.17
C THR A 275 9.44 11.94 -17.04
N VAL A 276 8.66 10.84 -17.10
CA VAL A 276 8.78 9.71 -16.18
C VAL A 276 10.17 9.08 -16.28
N ALA A 277 10.63 8.80 -17.50
CA ALA A 277 11.95 8.22 -17.73
C ALA A 277 13.07 9.14 -17.21
N ALA A 278 13.01 10.44 -17.54
CA ALA A 278 14.01 11.41 -17.07
C ALA A 278 14.03 11.53 -15.53
N ALA A 279 12.86 11.57 -14.88
CA ALA A 279 12.75 11.61 -13.43
C ALA A 279 13.31 10.33 -12.77
N ALA A 280 13.07 9.16 -13.35
CA ALA A 280 13.59 7.89 -12.85
C ALA A 280 15.13 7.82 -12.94
N ILE A 281 15.69 8.29 -14.05
CA ILE A 281 17.15 8.37 -14.24
C ILE A 281 17.75 9.36 -13.23
N ALA A 282 17.15 10.53 -13.05
CA ALA A 282 17.61 11.53 -12.09
C ALA A 282 17.59 10.99 -10.64
N LEU A 283 16.53 10.26 -10.26
CA LEU A 283 16.45 9.59 -8.94
C LEU A 283 17.51 8.49 -8.79
N GLY A 284 17.83 7.75 -9.84
CA GLY A 284 18.89 6.74 -9.82
C GLY A 284 20.28 7.36 -9.63
N LEU A 285 20.55 8.50 -10.27
CA LEU A 285 21.77 9.29 -10.05
C LEU A 285 21.83 9.84 -8.62
N LEU A 286 20.73 10.40 -8.12
CA LEU A 286 20.61 10.87 -6.73
C LEU A 286 20.89 9.75 -5.72
N GLU A 287 20.31 8.57 -5.93
CA GLU A 287 20.55 7.40 -5.07
C GLU A 287 22.04 7.04 -5.04
N SER A 288 22.68 6.95 -6.21
CA SER A 288 24.11 6.62 -6.30
C SER A 288 24.98 7.65 -5.60
N GLY A 289 24.64 8.93 -5.71
CA GLY A 289 25.35 10.00 -5.02
C GLY A 289 25.22 9.97 -3.51
N VAL A 290 24.00 9.79 -3.04
CA VAL A 290 23.75 9.69 -1.61
C VAL A 290 24.43 8.46 -1.01
N ARG A 291 24.38 7.32 -1.70
CA ARG A 291 25.04 6.08 -1.24
C ARG A 291 26.57 6.21 -1.18
N PHE A 292 27.17 7.01 -2.05
CA PHE A 292 28.60 7.25 -2.05
C PHE A 292 29.04 8.18 -0.93
N ASN A 293 28.28 9.23 -0.68
CA ASN A 293 28.66 10.30 0.23
C ASN A 293 28.12 10.10 1.67
N SER A 294 27.36 9.04 1.91
CA SER A 294 26.86 8.70 3.24
C SER A 294 27.40 7.33 3.66
N ASP A 295 27.84 7.25 4.92
CA ASP A 295 28.33 6.02 5.54
C ASP A 295 27.23 4.93 5.60
N THR A 296 26.00 5.31 5.29
CA THR A 296 24.84 4.42 5.34
C THR A 296 23.98 4.50 4.07
N PRO A 297 23.90 3.41 3.29
CA PRO A 297 23.10 3.35 2.07
C PRO A 297 21.61 3.66 2.27
N ALA A 298 21.10 3.50 3.49
CA ALA A 298 19.71 3.73 3.86
C ALA A 298 19.30 5.22 3.80
N ALA A 299 20.26 6.16 3.88
CA ALA A 299 19.99 7.61 3.77
C ALA A 299 19.36 8.02 2.42
N ALA A 300 19.47 7.21 1.39
CA ALA A 300 18.86 7.48 0.09
C ALA A 300 17.31 7.53 0.16
N TYR A 301 16.68 6.72 0.99
CA TYR A 301 15.20 6.65 1.06
C TYR A 301 14.55 7.91 1.64
N PRO A 302 15.00 8.48 2.78
CA PRO A 302 14.44 9.72 3.28
C PRO A 302 14.70 10.90 2.34
N ILE A 303 15.84 10.93 1.66
CA ILE A 303 16.14 11.99 0.67
C ILE A 303 15.19 11.88 -0.52
N MET A 304 14.96 10.69 -1.07
CA MET A 304 14.00 10.47 -2.14
C MET A 304 12.57 10.84 -1.70
N ALA A 305 12.17 10.46 -0.49
CA ALA A 305 10.88 10.84 0.06
C ALA A 305 10.74 12.36 0.21
N LEU A 306 11.80 13.04 0.68
CA LEU A 306 11.85 14.50 0.79
C LEU A 306 11.75 15.17 -0.57
N VAL A 307 12.55 14.72 -1.57
CA VAL A 307 12.50 15.24 -2.94
C VAL A 307 11.10 15.11 -3.53
N MET A 308 10.50 13.91 -3.41
CA MET A 308 9.14 13.69 -3.88
C MET A 308 8.15 14.62 -3.18
N PHE A 309 8.29 14.80 -1.88
CA PHE A 309 7.44 15.67 -1.08
C PHE A 309 7.57 17.14 -1.47
N VAL A 310 8.81 17.65 -1.62
CA VAL A 310 9.07 19.03 -2.07
C VAL A 310 8.50 19.27 -3.46
N VAL A 311 8.72 18.33 -4.39
CA VAL A 311 8.17 18.43 -5.76
C VAL A 311 6.65 18.51 -5.73
N LEU A 312 5.98 17.68 -4.91
CA LEU A 312 4.53 17.72 -4.77
C LEU A 312 4.01 19.03 -4.17
N LEU A 313 4.74 19.62 -3.21
CA LEU A 313 4.37 20.92 -2.63
C LEU A 313 4.52 22.07 -3.63
N VAL A 314 5.58 22.04 -4.46
CA VAL A 314 5.84 23.08 -5.48
C VAL A 314 4.91 22.92 -6.68
N GLN A 315 4.50 21.71 -7.00
CA GLN A 315 3.55 21.47 -8.08
C GLN A 315 2.17 22.05 -7.73
N ARG A 316 1.82 23.19 -8.36
CA ARG A 316 0.46 23.72 -8.28
C ARG A 316 -0.52 22.71 -8.85
N THR A 317 -1.54 22.35 -8.08
CA THR A 317 -2.66 21.53 -8.54
C THR A 317 -3.46 22.33 -9.58
N SER A 318 -3.13 22.16 -10.87
CA SER A 318 -4.09 22.51 -11.90
C SER A 318 -5.19 21.46 -11.83
N SER A 319 -6.34 21.83 -11.28
CA SER A 319 -7.54 20.99 -11.34
C SER A 319 -7.94 20.84 -12.81
N SER A 320 -7.45 19.78 -13.44
CA SER A 320 -7.92 19.39 -14.76
C SER A 320 -9.41 19.11 -14.62
N ARG A 321 -10.23 19.66 -15.53
CA ARG A 321 -11.67 19.31 -15.62
C ARG A 321 -11.91 17.81 -15.71
N ARG A 322 -10.87 17.02 -16.01
CA ARG A 322 -10.86 15.55 -16.09
C ARG A 322 -10.89 14.86 -14.73
N ASP A 323 -10.49 15.53 -13.64
CA ASP A 323 -10.52 14.97 -12.28
C ASP A 323 -11.88 15.16 -11.60
N THR A 324 -12.83 15.83 -12.26
CA THR A 324 -14.14 16.14 -11.70
C THR A 324 -15.15 15.00 -11.74
N ASP A 325 -14.87 13.95 -12.54
CA ASP A 325 -15.75 12.77 -12.62
C ASP A 325 -15.56 11.76 -11.47
N THR A 326 -14.79 12.12 -10.43
CA THR A 326 -14.52 11.25 -9.30
C THR A 326 -15.55 11.35 -8.16
N ALA A 327 -16.71 11.96 -8.42
CA ALA A 327 -17.70 12.28 -7.37
C ALA A 327 -18.46 11.08 -6.78
N SER A 328 -18.21 9.82 -7.19
CA SER A 328 -18.94 8.68 -6.60
C SER A 328 -18.16 7.38 -6.49
N THR A 329 -16.83 7.45 -6.30
CA THR A 329 -15.98 6.24 -6.32
C THR A 329 -16.02 5.41 -5.03
N TRP A 330 -16.87 5.77 -4.04
CA TRP A 330 -16.92 5.11 -2.72
C TRP A 330 -18.14 4.23 -2.48
N ARG A 331 -18.88 3.83 -3.50
CA ARG A 331 -20.00 2.88 -3.33
C ARG A 331 -19.59 1.49 -2.78
N GLY A 332 -18.30 1.26 -2.54
CA GLY A 332 -17.79 -0.01 -2.01
C GLY A 332 -17.76 -0.14 -0.48
N ALA A 333 -18.10 0.91 0.26
CA ALA A 333 -18.32 0.79 1.70
C ALA A 333 -19.83 0.93 1.95
N ASP A 334 -20.58 -0.15 1.71
CA ASP A 334 -21.98 -0.20 2.13
C ASP A 334 -22.03 0.15 3.61
N GLU A 335 -22.69 1.27 3.92
CA GLU A 335 -22.93 1.65 5.30
C GLU A 335 -23.71 0.51 5.95
N VAL A 336 -23.31 0.16 7.16
CA VAL A 336 -24.08 -0.75 8.01
C VAL A 336 -25.52 -0.24 8.06
N ARG A 337 -26.41 -0.87 7.30
CA ARG A 337 -27.83 -0.48 7.28
C ARG A 337 -28.35 -0.56 8.71
N PRO A 338 -28.82 0.55 9.30
CA PRO A 338 -29.38 0.49 10.64
C PRO A 338 -30.63 -0.38 10.62
N LEU A 339 -30.85 -1.13 11.70
CA LEU A 339 -32.10 -1.87 11.87
C LEU A 339 -33.29 -0.90 11.74
N ALA A 340 -34.35 -1.37 11.09
CA ALA A 340 -35.61 -0.61 10.99
C ALA A 340 -36.05 -0.18 12.40
N LEU A 341 -36.64 1.02 12.51
CA LEU A 341 -37.04 1.57 13.80
C LEU A 341 -38.04 0.64 14.55
N SER A 342 -38.89 -0.06 13.78
CA SER A 342 -39.82 -1.10 14.30
C SER A 342 -39.08 -2.25 14.98
N ASP A 343 -38.03 -2.78 14.34
CA ASP A 343 -37.26 -3.91 14.82
C ASP A 343 -36.39 -3.52 16.01
N ARG A 344 -35.87 -2.30 15.99
CA ARG A 344 -35.07 -1.76 17.11
C ARG A 344 -35.88 -1.57 18.40
N ARG A 345 -37.19 -1.32 18.28
CA ARG A 345 -38.10 -1.17 19.42
C ARG A 345 -38.63 -2.51 19.95
N ASN A 346 -38.47 -3.60 19.18
CA ASN A 346 -38.95 -4.92 19.57
C ASN A 346 -38.13 -5.47 20.75
N ALA A 347 -38.81 -5.81 21.85
CA ALA A 347 -38.17 -6.32 23.08
C ALA A 347 -37.37 -7.60 22.83
N ARG A 348 -37.85 -8.51 21.95
CA ARG A 348 -37.17 -9.76 21.61
C ARG A 348 -35.85 -9.49 20.87
N VAL A 349 -35.83 -8.54 19.93
CA VAL A 349 -34.60 -8.14 19.20
C VAL A 349 -33.60 -7.50 20.14
N ARG A 350 -34.06 -6.68 21.09
CA ARG A 350 -33.20 -6.07 22.11
C ARG A 350 -32.61 -7.12 23.05
N LEU A 351 -33.43 -8.11 23.47
CA LEU A 351 -32.95 -9.22 24.27
C LEU A 351 -31.90 -10.04 23.51
N LEU A 352 -32.17 -10.42 22.26
CA LEU A 352 -31.21 -11.11 21.40
C LEU A 352 -29.88 -10.36 21.31
N GLN A 353 -29.93 -9.05 21.05
CA GLN A 353 -28.70 -8.21 20.98
C GLN A 353 -27.95 -8.22 22.32
N LEU A 354 -28.65 -8.05 23.43
CA LEU A 354 -28.05 -8.10 24.77
C LEU A 354 -27.43 -9.47 25.03
N THR A 355 -28.13 -10.56 24.73
CA THR A 355 -27.61 -11.91 24.90
C THR A 355 -26.35 -12.17 24.09
N VAL A 356 -26.34 -11.80 22.80
CA VAL A 356 -25.15 -11.97 21.93
C VAL A 356 -23.98 -11.15 22.45
N ILE A 357 -24.21 -9.91 22.88
CA ILE A 357 -23.15 -9.03 23.43
C ILE A 357 -22.65 -9.63 24.76
N THR A 358 -23.54 -10.03 25.66
CA THR A 358 -23.17 -10.60 26.97
C THR A 358 -22.39 -11.89 26.82
N VAL A 359 -22.89 -12.82 26.01
CA VAL A 359 -22.19 -14.09 25.72
C VAL A 359 -20.81 -13.84 25.08
N GLY A 360 -20.74 -12.95 24.08
CA GLY A 360 -19.49 -12.58 23.49
C GLY A 360 -18.50 -11.96 24.50
N MET A 361 -18.99 -11.10 25.39
CA MET A 361 -18.18 -10.48 26.44
C MET A 361 -17.70 -11.53 27.46
N VAL A 362 -18.56 -12.45 27.90
CA VAL A 362 -18.19 -13.55 28.82
C VAL A 362 -17.13 -14.44 28.18
N ILE A 363 -17.26 -14.78 26.89
CA ILE A 363 -16.28 -15.60 26.18
C ILE A 363 -14.92 -14.85 26.10
N VAL A 364 -14.91 -13.59 25.71
CA VAL A 364 -13.69 -12.82 25.55
C VAL A 364 -13.00 -12.55 26.89
N ILE A 365 -13.74 -12.24 27.96
CA ILE A 365 -13.17 -12.03 29.30
C ILE A 365 -12.74 -13.36 29.93
N GLY A 366 -13.48 -14.45 29.70
CA GLY A 366 -13.19 -15.78 30.23
C GLY A 366 -12.06 -16.51 29.49
N ALA A 367 -11.81 -16.15 28.22
CA ALA A 367 -10.82 -16.82 27.37
C ALA A 367 -9.40 -16.94 27.98
N PRO A 368 -8.81 -15.92 28.63
CA PRO A 368 -7.46 -16.02 29.18
C PRO A 368 -7.33 -16.96 30.37
N PHE A 369 -8.44 -17.40 30.98
CA PHE A 369 -8.41 -18.36 32.08
C PHE A 369 -8.46 -19.82 31.62
N VAL A 370 -8.82 -20.05 30.34
CA VAL A 370 -8.93 -21.37 29.73
C VAL A 370 -7.85 -21.64 28.70
N LEU A 371 -7.42 -20.57 28.00
CA LEU A 371 -6.42 -20.67 26.92
C LEU A 371 -5.00 -20.87 27.45
N ARG A 372 -4.17 -21.56 26.67
CA ARG A 372 -2.73 -21.66 26.92
C ARG A 372 -2.07 -20.28 26.72
N VAL A 373 -0.94 -20.07 27.38
CA VAL A 373 -0.20 -18.80 27.40
C VAL A 373 0.14 -18.27 25.99
N ASP A 374 0.52 -19.16 25.08
CA ASP A 374 0.83 -18.81 23.69
C ASP A 374 -0.39 -18.23 22.95
N TYR A 375 -1.58 -18.77 23.16
CA TYR A 375 -2.82 -18.25 22.57
C TYR A 375 -3.25 -16.92 23.22
N ILE A 376 -2.99 -16.74 24.52
CA ILE A 376 -3.27 -15.46 25.20
C ILE A 376 -2.43 -14.32 24.58
N ILE A 377 -1.13 -14.55 24.38
CA ILE A 377 -0.23 -13.59 23.76
C ILE A 377 -0.66 -13.29 22.31
N LYS A 378 -0.97 -14.33 21.54
CA LYS A 378 -1.44 -14.20 20.16
C LYS A 378 -2.75 -13.41 20.07
N THR A 379 -3.69 -13.65 20.96
CA THR A 379 -4.98 -12.92 21.00
C THR A 379 -4.77 -11.46 21.41
N SER A 380 -3.86 -11.18 22.34
CA SER A 380 -3.50 -9.80 22.70
C SER A 380 -2.91 -9.03 21.50
N ALA A 381 -2.18 -9.71 20.62
CA ALA A 381 -1.72 -9.12 19.35
C ALA A 381 -2.90 -8.76 18.43
N ILE A 382 -3.97 -9.58 18.37
CA ILE A 382 -5.18 -9.22 17.60
C ILE A 382 -5.75 -7.90 18.10
N PHE A 383 -5.79 -7.66 19.41
CA PHE A 383 -6.36 -6.42 19.97
C PHE A 383 -5.55 -5.19 19.54
N ALA A 384 -4.22 -5.27 19.58
CA ALA A 384 -3.36 -4.19 19.11
C ALA A 384 -3.59 -3.92 17.60
N PHE A 385 -3.62 -4.96 16.77
CA PHE A 385 -3.87 -4.83 15.34
C PHE A 385 -5.31 -4.41 15.01
N ALA A 386 -6.28 -4.73 15.84
CA ALA A 386 -7.64 -4.21 15.72
C ALA A 386 -7.69 -2.69 15.94
N ILE A 387 -6.93 -2.15 16.91
CA ILE A 387 -6.82 -0.69 17.10
C ILE A 387 -6.16 -0.03 15.89
N ILE A 388 -5.10 -0.65 15.33
CA ILE A 388 -4.48 -0.18 14.08
C ILE A 388 -5.48 -0.26 12.93
N GLY A 389 -6.28 -1.32 12.83
CA GLY A 389 -7.37 -1.45 11.86
C GLY A 389 -8.43 -0.34 12.01
N LEU A 390 -8.82 0.00 13.25
CA LEU A 390 -9.73 1.13 13.52
C LEU A 390 -9.14 2.46 13.02
N SER A 391 -7.84 2.67 13.13
CA SER A 391 -7.18 3.87 12.60
C SER A 391 -7.37 3.99 11.08
N LEU A 392 -7.28 2.87 10.34
CA LEU A 392 -7.53 2.82 8.90
C LEU A 392 -9.01 2.99 8.56
N VAL A 393 -9.92 2.48 9.37
CA VAL A 393 -11.37 2.72 9.20
C VAL A 393 -11.66 4.23 9.28
N VAL A 394 -11.06 4.94 10.24
CA VAL A 394 -11.22 6.40 10.36
C VAL A 394 -10.63 7.12 9.15
N LEU A 395 -9.39 6.82 8.78
CA LEU A 395 -8.66 7.55 7.75
C LEU A 395 -9.13 7.17 6.34
N THR A 396 -9.18 5.88 6.05
CA THR A 396 -9.53 5.40 4.72
C THR A 396 -11.04 5.21 4.60
N GLY A 397 -11.66 4.62 5.60
CA GLY A 397 -13.09 4.33 5.61
C GLY A 397 -13.96 5.58 5.65
N TRP A 398 -13.73 6.51 6.57
CA TRP A 398 -14.59 7.69 6.74
C TRP A 398 -14.09 8.92 6.01
N ALA A 399 -12.77 9.17 5.97
CA ALA A 399 -12.22 10.35 5.29
C ALA A 399 -11.83 10.12 3.83
N GLY A 400 -11.85 8.87 3.34
CA GLY A 400 -11.50 8.54 1.97
C GLY A 400 -10.02 8.73 1.63
N GLN A 401 -9.15 8.78 2.65
CA GLN A 401 -7.72 9.03 2.48
C GLN A 401 -6.95 7.71 2.56
N ILE A 402 -6.36 7.28 1.45
CA ILE A 402 -5.57 6.03 1.41
C ILE A 402 -4.21 6.29 2.03
N SER A 403 -3.85 5.55 3.09
CA SER A 403 -2.52 5.56 3.70
C SER A 403 -1.87 4.18 3.57
N LEU A 404 -0.74 4.12 2.87
CA LEU A 404 0.08 2.92 2.74
C LEU A 404 1.33 2.95 3.66
N GLY A 405 1.50 4.03 4.42
CA GLY A 405 2.55 4.19 5.41
C GLY A 405 2.03 4.16 6.85
N GLN A 406 0.90 3.50 7.11
CA GLN A 406 0.29 3.52 8.45
C GLN A 406 1.20 2.93 9.52
N MET A 407 1.98 1.90 9.16
CA MET A 407 2.93 1.27 10.10
C MET A 407 4.09 2.19 10.47
N ALA A 408 4.41 3.23 9.68
CA ALA A 408 5.36 4.26 10.12
C ALA A 408 4.85 5.02 11.35
N ILE A 409 3.59 5.44 11.32
CA ILE A 409 2.96 6.15 12.46
C ILE A 409 2.85 5.22 13.66
N VAL A 410 2.48 3.95 13.43
CA VAL A 410 2.43 2.89 14.44
C VAL A 410 3.81 2.70 15.07
N GLY A 411 4.87 2.59 14.26
CA GLY A 411 6.25 2.37 14.69
C GLY A 411 6.80 3.54 15.50
N ILE A 412 6.53 4.78 15.08
CA ILE A 412 6.94 5.97 15.84
C ILE A 412 6.23 6.03 17.19
N GLY A 413 4.91 5.77 17.23
CA GLY A 413 4.18 5.71 18.49
C GLY A 413 4.69 4.60 19.42
N ALA A 414 5.03 3.44 18.85
CA ALA A 414 5.65 2.33 19.58
C ALA A 414 7.03 2.70 20.14
N ALA A 415 7.90 3.30 19.33
CA ALA A 415 9.25 3.72 19.72
C ALA A 415 9.22 4.76 20.83
N VAL A 416 8.38 5.78 20.71
CA VAL A 416 8.20 6.82 21.74
C VAL A 416 7.69 6.21 23.04
N SER A 417 6.65 5.38 22.98
CA SER A 417 6.11 4.71 24.17
C SER A 417 7.16 3.81 24.83
N ALA A 418 7.87 2.99 24.06
CA ALA A 418 8.94 2.12 24.55
C ALA A 418 10.07 2.92 25.21
N THR A 419 10.46 4.06 24.64
CA THR A 419 11.49 4.96 25.22
C THR A 419 11.04 5.57 26.52
N CYS A 420 9.80 6.09 26.60
CA CYS A 420 9.27 6.67 27.83
C CYS A 420 9.21 5.65 28.98
N THR A 421 8.82 4.42 28.67
CA THR A 421 8.70 3.38 29.70
C THR A 421 10.06 2.77 30.09
N SER A 422 10.97 2.57 29.13
CA SER A 422 12.27 1.92 29.40
C SER A 422 13.29 2.87 30.01
N ARG A 423 13.37 4.12 29.55
CA ARG A 423 14.38 5.08 30.01
C ARG A 423 13.90 5.97 31.16
N TRP A 424 12.62 6.38 31.08
CA TRP A 424 12.07 7.33 32.07
C TRP A 424 11.12 6.68 33.05
N HIS A 425 10.94 5.35 32.98
CA HIS A 425 10.10 4.56 33.88
C HIS A 425 8.67 5.13 34.03
N VAL A 426 8.19 5.76 32.95
CA VAL A 426 6.82 6.31 32.87
C VAL A 426 5.82 5.17 32.98
N ASP A 427 4.71 5.41 33.69
CA ASP A 427 3.57 4.47 33.77
C ASP A 427 3.15 3.95 32.39
N LEU A 428 2.78 2.66 32.32
CA LEU A 428 2.41 1.99 31.08
C LEU A 428 1.26 2.73 30.35
N THR A 429 0.24 3.19 31.07
CA THR A 429 -0.91 3.89 30.48
C THR A 429 -0.52 5.26 29.95
N LEU A 430 0.31 6.00 30.69
CA LEU A 430 0.86 7.28 30.24
C LEU A 430 1.77 7.07 29.03
N GLY A 431 2.60 6.03 29.03
CA GLY A 431 3.43 5.64 27.88
C GLY A 431 2.60 5.37 26.64
N LEU A 432 1.46 4.67 26.76
CA LEU A 432 0.53 4.46 25.63
C LEU A 432 -0.08 5.77 25.15
N LEU A 433 -0.49 6.67 26.04
CA LEU A 433 -1.06 7.97 25.68
C LEU A 433 -0.04 8.85 24.97
N ILE A 434 1.20 8.91 25.48
CA ILE A 434 2.31 9.66 24.86
C ILE A 434 2.61 9.08 23.46
N GLY A 435 2.68 7.75 23.32
CA GLY A 435 2.84 7.09 22.02
C GLY A 435 1.69 7.40 21.07
N GLY A 436 0.44 7.44 21.55
CA GLY A 436 -0.73 7.90 20.81
C GLY A 436 -0.61 9.36 20.38
N CYS A 437 -0.23 10.26 21.27
CA CYS A 437 0.00 11.67 20.96
C CYS A 437 1.10 11.85 19.91
N ALA A 438 2.21 11.11 20.03
CA ALA A 438 3.30 11.13 19.05
C ALA A 438 2.80 10.69 17.68
N GLY A 439 2.03 9.60 17.60
CA GLY A 439 1.35 9.17 16.36
C GLY A 439 0.42 10.23 15.78
N GLY A 440 -0.34 10.94 16.65
CA GLY A 440 -1.19 12.06 16.27
C GLY A 440 -0.42 13.25 15.70
N VAL A 441 0.71 13.62 16.31
CA VAL A 441 1.59 14.70 15.84
C VAL A 441 2.20 14.36 14.47
N VAL A 442 2.71 13.15 14.32
CA VAL A 442 3.26 12.69 13.02
C VAL A 442 2.18 12.68 11.96
N ALA A 443 0.98 12.17 12.27
CA ALA A 443 -0.14 12.17 11.35
C ALA A 443 -0.60 13.60 10.99
N PHE A 444 -0.54 14.55 11.92
CA PHE A 444 -0.78 15.97 11.64
C PHE A 444 0.27 16.53 10.68
N ALA A 445 1.55 16.31 10.99
CA ALA A 445 2.67 16.79 10.15
C ALA A 445 2.60 16.25 8.72
N VAL A 446 2.23 14.97 8.55
CA VAL A 446 2.00 14.35 7.24
C VAL A 446 0.70 14.82 6.60
N GLY A 447 -0.33 15.00 7.41
CA GLY A 447 -1.66 15.44 6.97
C GLY A 447 -1.67 16.83 6.34
N VAL A 448 -0.92 17.79 6.88
CA VAL A 448 -0.88 19.17 6.36
C VAL A 448 -0.51 19.24 4.87
N PRO A 449 0.60 18.66 4.42
CA PRO A 449 0.92 18.64 3.00
C PRO A 449 0.05 17.65 2.21
N ALA A 450 -0.38 16.56 2.84
CA ALA A 450 -1.27 15.56 2.25
C ALA A 450 -2.61 16.15 1.80
N LEU A 451 -3.09 17.22 2.45
CA LEU A 451 -4.32 17.93 2.07
C LEU A 451 -4.26 18.60 0.70
N ARG A 452 -3.06 18.90 0.21
CA ARG A 452 -2.84 19.41 -1.15
C ARG A 452 -2.83 18.30 -2.20
N LEU A 453 -2.71 17.05 -1.75
CA LEU A 453 -2.63 15.87 -2.59
C LEU A 453 -3.99 15.17 -2.62
N ARG A 454 -4.41 14.70 -3.79
CA ARG A 454 -5.69 13.99 -3.94
C ARG A 454 -5.45 12.53 -4.31
N GLY A 455 -6.22 11.65 -3.67
CA GLY A 455 -6.29 10.24 -4.03
C GLY A 455 -4.93 9.53 -4.01
N LEU A 456 -4.46 9.14 -5.18
CA LEU A 456 -3.29 8.31 -5.35
C LEU A 456 -1.97 8.95 -4.94
N TYR A 457 -1.80 10.26 -5.16
CA TYR A 457 -0.58 10.97 -4.75
C TYR A 457 -0.35 10.86 -3.24
N LEU A 458 -1.42 10.88 -2.47
CA LEU A 458 -1.36 10.69 -1.03
C LEU A 458 -0.88 9.28 -0.66
N ALA A 459 -1.40 8.24 -1.31
CA ALA A 459 -0.99 6.87 -1.05
C ALA A 459 0.51 6.66 -1.31
N VAL A 460 1.03 7.22 -2.40
CA VAL A 460 2.46 7.16 -2.74
C VAL A 460 3.31 7.94 -1.74
N THR A 461 2.85 9.12 -1.31
CA THR A 461 3.58 9.95 -0.32
C THR A 461 3.64 9.26 1.04
N THR A 462 2.55 8.66 1.48
CA THR A 462 2.53 7.91 2.75
C THR A 462 3.36 6.62 2.66
N PHE A 463 3.41 5.98 1.51
CA PHE A 463 4.29 4.85 1.26
C PHE A 463 5.78 5.24 1.33
N ALA A 464 6.15 6.35 0.71
CA ALA A 464 7.51 6.90 0.80
C ALA A 464 7.90 7.25 2.24
N LEU A 465 6.98 7.85 3.00
CA LEU A 465 7.17 8.09 4.43
C LEU A 465 7.38 6.76 5.18
N GLY A 466 6.62 5.73 4.83
CA GLY A 466 6.77 4.39 5.40
C GLY A 466 8.20 3.88 5.28
N LEU A 467 8.74 3.87 4.06
CA LEU A 467 10.10 3.44 3.79
C LEU A 467 11.15 4.35 4.44
N ALA A 468 10.97 5.66 4.40
CA ALA A 468 11.88 6.59 5.05
C ALA A 468 11.92 6.38 6.58
N THR A 469 10.76 6.13 7.19
CA THR A 469 10.67 5.86 8.62
C THR A 469 11.33 4.53 8.99
N GLU A 470 11.05 3.47 8.24
CA GLU A 470 11.62 2.14 8.45
C GLU A 470 13.15 2.14 8.30
N GLN A 471 13.66 2.73 7.22
CA GLN A 471 15.06 2.62 6.83
C GLN A 471 15.97 3.67 7.50
N TRP A 472 15.39 4.75 8.01
CA TRP A 472 16.16 5.86 8.54
C TRP A 472 15.71 6.26 9.94
N LEU A 473 14.45 6.68 10.16
CA LEU A 473 14.01 7.26 11.44
C LEU A 473 14.01 6.24 12.59
N LEU A 474 13.65 4.99 12.28
CA LEU A 474 13.64 3.87 13.23
C LEU A 474 14.90 3.00 13.13
N SER A 475 15.94 3.47 12.45
CA SER A 475 17.21 2.76 12.36
C SER A 475 18.13 3.11 13.51
N ASP A 476 18.59 2.12 14.27
CA ASP A 476 19.51 2.26 15.39
C ASP A 476 20.82 2.96 15.01
N ARG A 477 21.20 2.90 13.73
CA ARG A 477 22.43 3.54 13.21
C ARG A 477 22.36 5.06 13.22
N PHE A 478 21.16 5.64 13.07
CA PHE A 478 20.99 7.10 12.98
C PHE A 478 20.49 7.70 14.30
N PHE A 479 19.64 6.98 14.98
CA PHE A 479 18.94 7.51 16.15
C PHE A 479 18.94 6.49 17.29
N GLY A 480 19.88 6.58 18.19
CA GLY A 480 19.94 5.75 19.41
C GLY A 480 18.97 6.20 20.53
N TRP A 481 17.91 6.95 20.20
CA TRP A 481 16.97 7.49 21.20
C TRP A 481 15.92 6.48 21.68
N PHE A 482 15.68 5.43 20.92
CA PHE A 482 14.75 4.36 21.27
C PHE A 482 15.47 3.05 21.63
N PRO A 483 14.84 2.13 22.39
CA PRO A 483 15.47 0.86 22.74
C PRO A 483 15.71 0.01 21.50
N SER A 484 16.94 -0.51 21.34
CA SER A 484 17.29 -1.40 20.22
C SER A 484 16.59 -2.75 20.34
N GLY A 485 16.40 -3.48 19.19
CA GLY A 485 15.63 -4.71 19.13
C GLY A 485 16.11 -5.86 20.03
N GLU A 486 17.34 -5.81 20.53
CA GLU A 486 17.92 -6.78 21.46
C GLU A 486 17.60 -6.49 22.92
N THR A 487 17.22 -5.24 23.25
CA THR A 487 16.92 -4.83 24.63
C THR A 487 15.49 -5.16 24.99
N ARG A 488 15.29 -6.11 25.88
CA ARG A 488 14.00 -6.32 26.52
C ARG A 488 13.75 -5.24 27.55
N PHE A 489 12.55 -4.65 27.53
CA PHE A 489 12.12 -3.71 28.55
C PHE A 489 10.95 -4.27 29.36
N GLU A 490 10.99 -4.00 30.66
CA GLU A 490 9.91 -4.40 31.56
C GLU A 490 8.70 -3.48 31.39
N ARG A 491 7.53 -4.01 31.73
CA ARG A 491 6.29 -3.23 31.76
C ARG A 491 6.20 -2.51 33.11
N PRO A 492 6.17 -1.17 33.13
CA PRO A 492 5.96 -0.44 34.38
C PRO A 492 4.59 -0.78 34.97
N PRO A 493 4.45 -0.81 36.30
CA PRO A 493 3.16 -1.05 36.94
C PRO A 493 2.17 0.08 36.65
N LEU A 494 0.90 -0.25 36.45
CA LEU A 494 -0.15 0.75 36.28
C LEU A 494 -0.37 1.52 37.57
N PHE A 495 -0.35 2.85 37.46
CA PHE A 495 -0.50 3.78 38.60
C PHE A 495 0.44 3.46 39.77
N GLY A 496 1.63 2.91 39.46
CA GLY A 496 2.64 2.52 40.45
C GLY A 496 2.23 1.33 41.35
N ARG A 497 1.08 0.71 41.16
CA ARG A 497 0.55 -0.32 42.07
C ARG A 497 0.18 -1.66 41.37
N ILE A 498 -0.40 -1.63 40.19
CA ILE A 498 -0.92 -2.84 39.55
C ILE A 498 0.11 -3.37 38.54
N ARG A 499 0.75 -4.50 38.86
CA ARG A 499 1.68 -5.17 37.94
C ARG A 499 0.93 -5.87 36.82
N VAL A 500 1.35 -5.65 35.57
CA VAL A 500 0.78 -6.24 34.35
C VAL A 500 1.79 -7.20 33.71
N ASP A 501 2.50 -7.96 34.54
CA ASP A 501 3.61 -8.82 34.13
C ASP A 501 3.10 -10.15 33.53
N THR A 502 1.96 -10.65 34.03
CA THR A 502 1.40 -11.93 33.57
C THR A 502 0.67 -11.77 32.23
N PRO A 503 0.72 -12.78 31.33
CA PRO A 503 0.00 -12.77 30.05
C PRO A 503 -1.51 -12.51 30.22
N VAL A 504 -2.13 -13.04 31.26
CA VAL A 504 -3.56 -12.85 31.55
C VAL A 504 -3.87 -11.39 31.89
N ARG A 505 -3.09 -10.77 32.77
CA ARG A 505 -3.29 -9.34 33.14
C ARG A 505 -3.06 -8.44 31.95
N TYR A 506 -2.06 -8.73 31.12
CA TYR A 506 -1.80 -7.96 29.90
C TYR A 506 -2.92 -8.12 28.85
N TYR A 507 -3.47 -9.30 28.74
CA TYR A 507 -4.64 -9.56 27.87
C TYR A 507 -5.84 -8.69 28.30
N LEU A 508 -6.19 -8.71 29.59
CA LEU A 508 -7.29 -7.90 30.11
C LEU A 508 -7.05 -6.40 29.95
N TYR A 509 -5.80 -5.96 30.14
CA TYR A 509 -5.40 -4.59 29.89
C TYR A 509 -5.56 -4.21 28.40
N SER A 510 -5.03 -5.03 27.48
CA SER A 510 -5.15 -4.78 26.06
C SER A 510 -6.60 -4.84 25.55
N LEU A 511 -7.42 -5.71 26.12
CA LEU A 511 -8.86 -5.74 25.86
C LEU A 511 -9.55 -4.45 26.33
N THR A 512 -9.19 -3.93 27.49
CA THR A 512 -9.71 -2.64 28.01
C THR A 512 -9.33 -1.48 27.10
N VAL A 513 -8.08 -1.42 26.65
CA VAL A 513 -7.62 -0.40 25.69
C VAL A 513 -8.37 -0.50 24.36
N LEU A 514 -8.59 -1.71 23.84
CA LEU A 514 -9.40 -1.94 22.63
C LEU A 514 -10.84 -1.48 22.83
N ALA A 515 -11.46 -1.81 23.96
CA ALA A 515 -12.85 -1.42 24.25
C ALA A 515 -12.99 0.12 24.32
N LEU A 516 -12.02 0.80 24.96
CA LEU A 516 -11.96 2.28 24.99
C LEU A 516 -11.75 2.88 23.60
N ALA A 517 -10.82 2.34 22.81
CA ALA A 517 -10.57 2.78 21.44
C ALA A 517 -11.83 2.59 20.56
N PHE A 518 -12.51 1.45 20.69
CA PHE A 518 -13.76 1.16 19.99
C PHE A 518 -14.89 2.12 20.41
N ALA A 519 -15.05 2.35 21.71
CA ALA A 519 -16.05 3.27 22.24
C ALA A 519 -15.79 4.71 21.78
N ALA A 520 -14.53 5.18 21.84
CA ALA A 520 -14.11 6.49 21.35
C ALA A 520 -14.40 6.65 19.84
N THR A 521 -13.99 5.68 19.04
CA THR A 521 -14.22 5.69 17.58
C THR A 521 -15.71 5.69 17.26
N ARG A 522 -16.52 4.85 17.96
CA ARG A 522 -17.98 4.85 17.82
C ARG A 522 -18.60 6.18 18.23
N GLY A 523 -18.10 6.81 19.30
CA GLY A 523 -18.51 8.12 19.76
C GLY A 523 -18.26 9.19 18.69
N ILE A 524 -17.04 9.21 18.13
CA ILE A 524 -16.66 10.13 17.05
C ILE A 524 -17.58 9.95 15.84
N ARG A 525 -17.85 8.72 15.40
CA ARG A 525 -18.75 8.46 14.26
C ARG A 525 -20.16 9.05 14.47
N ARG A 526 -20.67 9.00 15.70
CA ARG A 526 -22.00 9.53 16.03
C ARG A 526 -22.02 11.03 16.24
N SER A 527 -20.86 11.64 16.48
CA SER A 527 -20.70 13.07 16.72
C SER A 527 -20.87 13.89 15.44
N ARG A 528 -20.91 15.23 15.58
CA ARG A 528 -20.90 16.17 14.47
C ARG A 528 -19.64 15.99 13.61
N THR A 529 -18.49 15.79 14.25
CA THR A 529 -17.20 15.59 13.58
C THR A 529 -17.22 14.39 12.64
N GLY A 530 -17.72 13.23 13.08
CA GLY A 530 -17.81 12.03 12.25
C GLY A 530 -18.72 12.23 11.03
N ARG A 531 -19.87 12.86 11.23
CA ARG A 531 -20.77 13.17 10.10
C ARG A 531 -20.14 14.11 9.09
N VAL A 532 -19.41 15.13 9.56
CA VAL A 532 -18.69 16.08 8.68
C VAL A 532 -17.60 15.37 7.87
N ILE A 533 -16.82 14.50 8.50
CA ILE A 533 -15.77 13.72 7.80
C ILE A 533 -16.39 12.86 6.67
N ILE A 534 -17.48 12.17 6.95
CA ILE A 534 -18.17 11.33 5.97
C ILE A 534 -18.78 12.20 4.85
N ALA A 535 -19.43 13.31 5.17
CA ALA A 535 -19.99 14.21 4.17
C ALA A 535 -18.91 14.76 3.20
N VAL A 536 -17.74 15.12 3.71
CA VAL A 536 -16.60 15.56 2.89
C VAL A 536 -16.09 14.42 1.99
N ARG A 537 -16.11 13.17 2.45
CA ARG A 537 -15.76 12.00 1.64
C ARG A 537 -16.73 11.79 0.49
N GLU A 538 -18.04 11.87 0.77
CA GLU A 538 -19.09 11.61 -0.24
C GLU A 538 -19.07 12.69 -1.34
N ASN A 539 -19.07 13.94 -0.95
CA ASN A 539 -19.00 15.05 -1.91
C ASN A 539 -18.34 16.29 -1.28
N GLU A 540 -17.04 16.46 -1.55
CA GLU A 540 -16.25 17.58 -1.01
C GLU A 540 -16.81 18.94 -1.44
N ARG A 541 -17.27 19.07 -2.71
CA ARG A 541 -17.82 20.34 -3.23
C ARG A 541 -19.16 20.68 -2.59
N ALA A 542 -20.05 19.71 -2.49
CA ALA A 542 -21.33 19.90 -1.80
C ALA A 542 -21.12 20.22 -0.31
N ALA A 543 -20.19 19.56 0.36
CA ALA A 543 -19.86 19.88 1.75
C ALA A 543 -19.34 21.32 1.90
N GLN A 544 -18.50 21.78 0.99
CA GLN A 544 -17.98 23.15 0.98
C GLN A 544 -19.07 24.20 0.73
N SER A 545 -20.08 23.91 -0.11
CA SER A 545 -21.21 24.83 -0.33
C SER A 545 -22.05 25.02 0.93
N TYR A 546 -22.05 24.06 1.86
CA TYR A 546 -22.62 24.17 3.21
C TYR A 546 -21.64 24.75 4.25
N SER A 547 -20.62 25.49 3.82
CA SER A 547 -19.59 26.10 4.68
C SER A 547 -18.80 25.12 5.56
N ILE A 548 -18.71 23.85 5.14
CA ILE A 548 -17.91 22.82 5.84
C ILE A 548 -16.44 22.96 5.44
N PRO A 549 -15.51 23.20 6.39
CA PRO A 549 -14.09 23.32 6.09
C PRO A 549 -13.47 21.94 5.84
N ALA A 550 -13.45 21.51 4.57
CA ALA A 550 -12.96 20.17 4.17
C ALA A 550 -11.53 19.88 4.63
N VAL A 551 -10.66 20.91 4.62
CA VAL A 551 -9.27 20.82 5.10
C VAL A 551 -9.22 20.40 6.57
N ARG A 552 -9.98 21.08 7.42
CA ARG A 552 -10.03 20.75 8.86
C ARG A 552 -10.61 19.37 9.11
N ALA A 553 -11.65 18.98 8.38
CA ALA A 553 -12.26 17.66 8.51
C ALA A 553 -11.28 16.53 8.18
N LYS A 554 -10.55 16.64 7.07
CA LYS A 554 -9.52 15.67 6.68
C LYS A 554 -8.39 15.63 7.70
N LEU A 555 -7.89 16.79 8.15
CA LEU A 555 -6.81 16.87 9.13
C LEU A 555 -7.20 16.24 10.47
N THR A 556 -8.42 16.47 10.92
CA THR A 556 -8.97 15.82 12.13
C THR A 556 -8.98 14.30 11.98
N ALA A 557 -9.35 13.77 10.80
CA ALA A 557 -9.31 12.34 10.54
C ALA A 557 -7.88 11.79 10.58
N PHE A 558 -6.90 12.53 10.04
CA PHE A 558 -5.48 12.16 10.13
C PHE A 558 -5.02 12.08 11.59
N VAL A 559 -5.29 13.09 12.39
CA VAL A 559 -4.87 13.13 13.81
C VAL A 559 -5.52 12.00 14.60
N VAL A 560 -6.84 11.80 14.47
CA VAL A 560 -7.54 10.72 15.18
C VAL A 560 -6.99 9.36 14.76
N SER A 561 -6.78 9.15 13.46
CA SER A 561 -6.15 7.93 12.95
C SER A 561 -4.75 7.74 13.50
N GLY A 562 -3.95 8.81 13.54
CA GLY A 562 -2.58 8.77 14.07
C GLY A 562 -2.53 8.43 15.55
N VAL A 563 -3.43 9.00 16.37
CA VAL A 563 -3.53 8.66 17.80
C VAL A 563 -3.87 7.18 17.97
N LEU A 564 -4.87 6.65 17.25
CA LEU A 564 -5.22 5.24 17.32
C LEU A 564 -4.07 4.34 16.87
N ALA A 565 -3.40 4.70 15.77
CA ALA A 565 -2.25 3.98 15.25
C ALA A 565 -1.09 3.94 16.27
N GLY A 566 -0.76 5.08 16.89
CA GLY A 566 0.27 5.17 17.92
C GLY A 566 -0.05 4.35 19.17
N VAL A 567 -1.30 4.39 19.65
CA VAL A 567 -1.77 3.55 20.77
C VAL A 567 -1.66 2.07 20.42
N GLY A 568 -2.10 1.66 19.23
CA GLY A 568 -2.00 0.26 18.77
C GLY A 568 -0.55 -0.21 18.68
N GLY A 569 0.35 0.66 18.19
CA GLY A 569 1.78 0.42 18.11
C GLY A 569 2.44 0.27 19.48
N ALA A 570 2.15 1.19 20.40
CA ALA A 570 2.62 1.14 21.76
C ALA A 570 2.17 -0.15 22.47
N LEU A 571 0.89 -0.50 22.32
CA LEU A 571 0.35 -1.74 22.87
C LEU A 571 1.07 -2.97 22.32
N TYR A 572 1.41 -3.00 21.03
CA TYR A 572 2.13 -4.10 20.41
C TYR A 572 3.59 -4.20 20.86
N ALA A 573 4.29 -3.06 21.02
CA ALA A 573 5.65 -3.03 21.56
C ALA A 573 5.71 -3.59 22.99
N HIS A 574 4.79 -3.17 23.85
CA HIS A 574 4.70 -3.68 25.22
C HIS A 574 4.23 -5.13 25.31
N LEU A 575 3.47 -5.63 24.32
CA LEU A 575 3.15 -7.07 24.23
C LEU A 575 4.43 -7.89 24.06
N ASN A 576 5.28 -7.49 23.14
CA ASN A 576 6.52 -8.20 22.83
C ASN A 576 7.64 -7.90 23.84
N GLN A 577 7.48 -6.88 24.68
CA GLN A 577 8.52 -6.36 25.58
C GLN A 577 9.85 -6.06 24.84
N SER A 578 9.77 -5.74 23.58
CA SER A 578 10.89 -5.40 22.70
C SER A 578 10.43 -4.51 21.57
N PHE A 579 11.33 -3.70 21.05
CA PHE A 579 11.09 -2.89 19.88
C PHE A 579 11.95 -3.39 18.72
N SER A 580 11.30 -3.87 17.66
CA SER A 580 12.00 -4.31 16.44
C SER A 580 11.41 -3.58 15.23
N VAL A 581 12.27 -2.93 14.46
CA VAL A 581 11.90 -2.17 13.26
C VAL A 581 11.17 -3.03 12.24
N THR A 582 11.57 -4.31 12.11
CA THR A 582 10.96 -5.25 11.17
C THR A 582 9.47 -5.48 11.43
N SER A 583 9.04 -5.37 12.70
CA SER A 583 7.62 -5.49 13.09
C SER A 583 6.76 -4.32 12.60
N TYR A 584 7.36 -3.20 12.25
CA TYR A 584 6.70 -1.97 11.78
C TYR A 584 7.09 -1.63 10.34
N SER A 585 7.54 -2.63 9.58
CA SER A 585 7.99 -2.46 8.21
C SER A 585 6.89 -1.98 7.26
N THR A 586 7.30 -1.39 6.15
CA THR A 586 6.38 -0.95 5.09
C THR A 586 5.63 -2.12 4.46
N GLY A 587 6.23 -3.32 4.42
CA GLY A 587 5.55 -4.54 4.01
C GLY A 587 4.37 -4.91 4.93
N GLU A 588 4.52 -4.67 6.24
CA GLU A 588 3.42 -4.81 7.21
C GLU A 588 2.31 -3.79 6.97
N SER A 589 2.62 -2.57 6.49
CA SER A 589 1.59 -1.59 6.11
C SER A 589 0.65 -2.15 5.04
N PHE A 590 1.18 -2.86 4.05
CA PHE A 590 0.37 -3.50 3.02
C PHE A 590 -0.51 -4.61 3.60
N SER A 591 0.06 -5.44 4.48
CA SER A 591 -0.69 -6.52 5.14
C SER A 591 -1.82 -5.98 6.02
N VAL A 592 -1.55 -4.94 6.81
CA VAL A 592 -2.56 -4.29 7.67
C VAL A 592 -3.62 -3.58 6.84
N PHE A 593 -3.23 -2.86 5.79
CA PHE A 593 -4.19 -2.22 4.88
C PHE A 593 -5.09 -3.27 4.21
N THR A 594 -4.50 -4.35 3.70
CA THR A 594 -5.21 -5.49 3.12
C THR A 594 -6.19 -6.11 4.13
N SER A 595 -5.76 -6.32 5.38
CA SER A 595 -6.62 -6.87 6.43
C SER A 595 -7.80 -5.95 6.79
N ALA A 596 -7.58 -4.63 6.79
CA ALA A 596 -8.65 -3.66 7.02
C ALA A 596 -9.70 -3.68 5.89
N VAL A 597 -9.25 -3.91 4.64
CA VAL A 597 -10.17 -4.09 3.50
C VAL A 597 -10.89 -5.41 3.56
N ILE A 598 -10.22 -6.52 3.89
CA ILE A 598 -10.85 -7.83 4.13
C ILE A 598 -11.90 -7.70 5.23
N GLY A 599 -11.58 -6.98 6.31
CA GLY A 599 -12.52 -6.71 7.38
C GLY A 599 -13.72 -5.87 6.96
N GLY A 600 -13.51 -4.95 6.02
CA GLY A 600 -14.49 -3.97 5.55
C GLY A 600 -14.27 -2.60 6.16
N LEU A 601 -13.75 -1.65 5.35
CA LEU A 601 -13.40 -0.28 5.75
C LEU A 601 -14.57 0.57 6.26
N GLY A 602 -15.81 0.18 5.98
CA GLY A 602 -17.03 0.85 6.47
C GLY A 602 -17.44 0.43 7.89
N SER A 603 -16.89 -0.67 8.42
CA SER A 603 -17.36 -1.31 9.64
C SER A 603 -16.31 -1.31 10.75
N LEU A 604 -16.69 -0.82 11.95
CA LEU A 604 -15.82 -0.89 13.13
C LEU A 604 -15.56 -2.35 13.56
N GLY A 605 -16.59 -3.20 13.48
CA GLY A 605 -16.46 -4.65 13.75
C GLY A 605 -15.59 -5.34 12.70
N GLY A 606 -15.62 -4.85 11.46
CA GLY A 606 -14.76 -5.33 10.39
C GLY A 606 -13.27 -5.17 10.71
N ALA A 607 -12.86 -4.09 11.35
CA ALA A 607 -11.47 -3.90 11.76
C ALA A 607 -10.98 -5.04 12.69
N LEU A 608 -11.82 -5.51 13.62
CA LEU A 608 -11.51 -6.63 14.49
C LEU A 608 -11.41 -7.94 13.70
N LEU A 609 -12.38 -8.19 12.80
CA LEU A 609 -12.39 -9.40 11.97
C LEU A 609 -11.19 -9.44 11.01
N GLY A 610 -10.82 -8.31 10.42
CA GLY A 610 -9.63 -8.18 9.58
C GLY A 610 -8.33 -8.45 10.36
N ALA A 611 -8.20 -7.88 11.56
CA ALA A 611 -7.06 -8.14 12.44
C ALA A 611 -6.99 -9.61 12.89
N ALA A 612 -8.14 -10.22 13.21
CA ALA A 612 -8.24 -11.63 13.55
C ALA A 612 -7.85 -12.52 12.36
N TYR A 613 -8.28 -12.18 11.14
CA TYR A 613 -7.86 -12.87 9.93
C TYR A 613 -6.34 -12.79 9.72
N LEU A 614 -5.78 -11.59 9.72
CA LEU A 614 -4.35 -11.38 9.48
C LEU A 614 -3.48 -12.13 10.49
N ARG A 615 -3.83 -12.04 11.77
CA ARG A 615 -3.08 -12.71 12.83
C ARG A 615 -3.38 -14.20 12.90
N GLY A 616 -4.62 -14.62 12.65
CA GLY A 616 -5.00 -16.03 12.57
C GLY A 616 -4.23 -16.78 11.49
N VAL A 617 -4.10 -16.20 10.29
CA VAL A 617 -3.29 -16.80 9.23
C VAL A 617 -1.85 -17.04 9.70
N ARG A 618 -1.25 -16.07 10.42
CA ARG A 618 0.11 -16.20 10.96
C ARG A 618 0.24 -17.24 12.08
N TRP A 619 -0.83 -17.56 12.76
CA TRP A 619 -0.79 -18.57 13.83
C TRP A 619 -0.76 -19.99 13.30
N PHE A 620 -1.54 -20.24 12.23
CA PHE A 620 -1.68 -21.58 11.66
C PHE A 620 -0.64 -21.88 10.57
N ILE A 621 -0.08 -20.84 9.96
CA ILE A 621 0.86 -20.96 8.87
C ILE A 621 2.20 -20.37 9.32
N PRO A 622 3.21 -21.20 9.65
CA PRO A 622 4.50 -20.72 10.15
C PRO A 622 5.39 -20.09 9.06
N SER A 623 5.26 -20.51 7.79
CA SER A 623 6.10 -20.03 6.71
C SER A 623 5.59 -18.75 6.06
N GLN A 624 6.49 -17.79 5.83
CA GLN A 624 6.16 -16.46 5.33
C GLN A 624 5.48 -16.49 3.96
N GLU A 625 5.93 -17.34 3.05
CA GLU A 625 5.39 -17.44 1.69
C GLU A 625 3.94 -17.91 1.68
N TRP A 626 3.57 -18.90 2.51
CA TRP A 626 2.20 -19.36 2.63
C TRP A 626 1.30 -18.34 3.34
N GLN A 627 1.85 -17.56 4.28
CA GLN A 627 1.15 -16.42 4.88
C GLN A 627 0.80 -15.36 3.82
N LEU A 628 1.76 -15.01 2.96
CA LEU A 628 1.56 -14.04 1.88
C LEU A 628 0.58 -14.56 0.83
N LEU A 629 0.68 -15.83 0.46
CA LEU A 629 -0.22 -16.47 -0.48
C LEU A 629 -1.65 -16.48 0.06
N SER A 630 -1.83 -16.88 1.31
CA SER A 630 -3.13 -16.90 1.98
C SER A 630 -3.71 -15.49 2.12
N SER A 631 -2.91 -14.50 2.51
CA SER A 631 -3.33 -13.11 2.64
C SER A 631 -3.72 -12.50 1.28
N GLY A 632 -2.89 -12.70 0.25
CA GLY A 632 -3.16 -12.20 -1.11
C GLY A 632 -4.38 -12.87 -1.74
N ALA A 633 -4.48 -14.20 -1.65
CA ALA A 633 -5.66 -14.93 -2.12
C ALA A 633 -6.92 -14.54 -1.33
N GLY A 634 -6.80 -14.40 -0.02
CA GLY A 634 -7.90 -14.02 0.85
C GLY A 634 -8.48 -12.66 0.50
N VAL A 635 -7.66 -11.64 0.24
CA VAL A 635 -8.18 -10.33 -0.15
C VAL A 635 -8.88 -10.37 -1.51
N LEU A 636 -8.31 -11.08 -2.49
CA LEU A 636 -8.93 -11.18 -3.80
C LEU A 636 -10.25 -11.93 -3.74
N LEU A 637 -10.31 -13.00 -2.97
CA LEU A 637 -11.52 -13.80 -2.76
C LEU A 637 -12.60 -12.98 -2.05
N VAL A 638 -12.23 -12.26 -0.99
CA VAL A 638 -13.18 -11.39 -0.27
C VAL A 638 -13.68 -10.27 -1.17
N LEU A 639 -12.82 -9.61 -1.93
CA LEU A 639 -13.25 -8.55 -2.86
C LEU A 639 -14.17 -9.06 -3.97
N LEU A 640 -14.01 -10.32 -4.41
CA LEU A 640 -14.85 -10.94 -5.44
C LEU A 640 -16.22 -11.40 -4.90
N ILE A 641 -16.25 -11.97 -3.69
CA ILE A 641 -17.45 -12.61 -3.13
C ILE A 641 -18.19 -11.66 -2.19
N LEU A 642 -17.46 -10.86 -1.40
CA LEU A 642 -17.97 -10.02 -0.33
C LEU A 642 -17.46 -8.58 -0.48
N PRO A 643 -18.00 -7.80 -1.41
CA PRO A 643 -17.52 -6.43 -1.68
C PRO A 643 -17.58 -5.50 -0.46
N GLY A 644 -18.44 -5.80 0.52
CA GLY A 644 -18.52 -5.11 1.82
C GLY A 644 -17.53 -5.63 2.88
N GLY A 645 -16.68 -6.62 2.56
CA GLY A 645 -15.75 -7.26 3.48
C GLY A 645 -16.43 -8.22 4.49
N LEU A 646 -15.63 -8.82 5.39
CA LEU A 646 -16.13 -9.73 6.44
C LEU A 646 -17.13 -9.06 7.39
N GLY A 647 -17.07 -7.73 7.55
CA GLY A 647 -18.03 -6.97 8.32
C GLY A 647 -19.46 -7.05 7.78
N SER A 648 -19.63 -7.27 6.48
CA SER A 648 -20.94 -7.47 5.86
C SER A 648 -21.58 -8.80 6.25
N LEU A 649 -20.78 -9.85 6.47
CA LEU A 649 -21.26 -11.15 6.98
C LEU A 649 -21.94 -10.98 8.34
N TRP A 650 -21.35 -10.17 9.24
CA TRP A 650 -21.97 -9.88 10.53
C TRP A 650 -23.35 -9.23 10.38
N ILE A 651 -23.50 -8.34 9.40
CA ILE A 651 -24.77 -7.68 9.10
C ILE A 651 -25.78 -8.73 8.61
N THR A 652 -25.35 -9.59 7.68
CA THR A 652 -26.20 -10.66 7.15
C THR A 652 -26.63 -11.62 8.24
N VAL A 653 -25.71 -12.08 9.10
CA VAL A 653 -26.01 -12.94 10.25
C VAL A 653 -26.98 -12.24 11.21
N ARG A 654 -26.73 -10.98 11.54
CA ARG A 654 -27.63 -10.17 12.38
C ARG A 654 -29.03 -10.12 11.79
N ASP A 655 -29.16 -9.83 10.50
CA ASP A 655 -30.44 -9.67 9.83
C ASP A 655 -31.20 -11.00 9.75
N VAL A 656 -30.50 -12.12 9.54
CA VAL A 656 -31.07 -13.47 9.62
C VAL A 656 -31.58 -13.77 11.02
N LEU A 657 -30.77 -13.50 12.07
CA LEU A 657 -31.17 -13.72 13.45
C LEU A 657 -32.37 -12.84 13.84
N VAL A 658 -32.40 -11.59 13.43
CA VAL A 658 -33.52 -10.67 13.66
C VAL A 658 -34.80 -11.19 12.96
N ARG A 659 -34.69 -11.66 11.72
CA ARG A 659 -35.82 -12.23 10.98
C ARG A 659 -36.40 -13.46 11.66
N LEU A 660 -35.54 -14.37 12.14
CA LEU A 660 -35.97 -15.56 12.88
C LEU A 660 -36.72 -15.20 14.17
N VAL A 661 -36.31 -14.16 14.88
CA VAL A 661 -36.92 -13.71 16.13
C VAL A 661 -38.23 -12.94 15.89
N VAL A 662 -38.36 -12.23 14.78
CA VAL A 662 -39.54 -11.41 14.46
C VAL A 662 -40.55 -12.15 13.59
N ASN A 663 -40.24 -13.37 13.09
CA ASN A 663 -41.10 -14.17 12.21
C ASN A 663 -41.61 -13.42 10.97
N ARG A 664 -40.78 -12.60 10.34
CA ARG A 664 -41.15 -11.88 9.12
C ARG A 664 -40.74 -12.68 7.87
N PRO A 665 -41.58 -12.72 6.83
CA PRO A 665 -41.19 -13.25 5.52
C PRO A 665 -40.03 -12.42 4.95
N PRO A 666 -39.23 -12.99 4.03
CA PRO A 666 -38.14 -12.26 3.40
C PRO A 666 -38.71 -11.02 2.66
N VAL A 667 -38.18 -9.84 3.00
CA VAL A 667 -38.51 -8.63 2.26
C VAL A 667 -37.95 -8.83 0.84
N ALA A 668 -38.78 -8.70 -0.17
CA ALA A 668 -38.35 -8.70 -1.57
C ALA A 668 -37.24 -7.63 -1.73
N ASP A 669 -36.19 -7.99 -2.41
CA ASP A 669 -35.05 -7.11 -2.66
C ASP A 669 -35.59 -5.84 -3.37
N PRO A 670 -35.41 -4.63 -2.83
CA PRO A 670 -35.93 -3.42 -3.49
C PRO A 670 -35.26 -3.15 -4.84
N ASP A 671 -34.14 -3.83 -5.13
CA ASP A 671 -33.45 -3.74 -6.42
C ASP A 671 -33.92 -4.77 -7.45
N VAL A 672 -34.83 -5.71 -7.07
CA VAL A 672 -35.55 -6.58 -8.01
C VAL A 672 -36.83 -5.85 -8.40
N PRO A 673 -36.98 -5.38 -9.64
CA PRO A 673 -38.24 -4.77 -10.08
C PRO A 673 -39.36 -5.79 -9.87
N SER A 674 -40.39 -5.38 -9.11
CA SER A 674 -41.60 -6.20 -8.95
C SER A 674 -42.08 -6.61 -10.33
N PRO A 675 -42.40 -7.89 -10.57
CA PRO A 675 -43.03 -8.27 -11.84
C PRO A 675 -44.25 -7.38 -12.02
N VAL A 676 -44.22 -6.59 -13.08
CA VAL A 676 -45.35 -5.77 -13.49
C VAL A 676 -46.56 -6.74 -13.64
N PRO A 677 -47.69 -6.50 -12.95
CA PRO A 677 -48.88 -7.32 -13.16
C PRO A 677 -49.22 -7.22 -14.65
N VAL A 678 -49.12 -8.36 -15.34
CA VAL A 678 -49.66 -8.46 -16.69
C VAL A 678 -51.17 -8.38 -16.51
N GLU A 679 -51.79 -7.25 -16.83
CA GLU A 679 -53.22 -7.14 -16.97
C GLU A 679 -53.65 -8.14 -18.04
N PRO A 680 -54.62 -9.02 -17.76
CA PRO A 680 -55.15 -9.91 -18.79
C PRO A 680 -55.79 -9.05 -19.90
N ALA A 681 -55.29 -9.22 -21.10
CA ALA A 681 -55.88 -8.58 -22.28
C ALA A 681 -57.34 -8.97 -22.36
N ALA A 682 -58.23 -7.96 -22.29
CA ALA A 682 -59.66 -8.09 -22.44
C ALA A 682 -60.02 -8.33 -23.91
#